data_232c4142e21050a10fca0d36511e7f43
#
_entry.id   232c4142e21050a10fca0d36511e7f43
#
_cell.length_a   1.000
_cell.length_b   1.000
_cell.length_c   1.000
_cell.angle_alpha   90.00
_cell.angle_beta   90.00
_cell.angle_gamma   90.00
#
_symmetry.space_group_name_H-M   'P 1'
#
loop_
_entity.id
_entity.type
_entity.pdbx_description
1 polymer ?
#
loop_
_entity_poly.entity_id
_entity_poly.type
_entity_poly.pdbx_seq_one_letter_code
_entity_poly.pdbx_strand_id
1 'polypeptide(L)'
;MKFVIKHEIKGRIRAHAVQYRMTFEQADRMQYYLESQDMITSAKVQNRTGDFTICYKGDREKVIKLLQTFRYEEVDIPENYAQNSGRELNQEYWDKLVETVIYHYGNKIFLPYSVRACITAVKSVKYLWMGVRTLTKGKIEVPVLDATAIGVSMFRGDIATAGSVMFLLGIGEILEEWTHKKSVGDLARSMSLNISKVWLVSDGQEVLVPFSSVKSGDRVRIHMGNVIPFDGTVVEGEAMVNQASLTGESVAVRKIENGEVYAGTVVEEGELTIRVREANGSSKFEKIVTMIEESEKLKSGLESKAEHLADKLVPYTLAGTGLTYLLTRNVTKALAVLMVDFSCALKLAMPISVLSAIREASSYNVTVKGGKYLEAMAEADTIVFDKTGTLTKAQPTVVDVVPFCDKTPDELLRIGACLEEHFPHSMAKAVVNAAQEKGLIHEEFHSKVEYIVAHGISSKINDQKVVVGSYHFVFEDEESQIPEGMEEKFQELPSEYSHLYMAIEGKLAAVICIEDPLREEAPQIIKNLKAAGISKVVMMTGDSDRTAKAIAKRVGVDVYYSEVLPEDKANFVEQEKAAGRKVIMIGDGINDSPALSAADIGIAISDGAEIAREIADVTMSGDDLSEIVTLKMISNKLMKRIHKNYRNIVGFNTALIILGVTGILQPTVSALLHNTSTLYISLKSMENLLEEENEARECI
;
A
#
# COMPACT_ATOMS: atom_id res chain seq x y z
N MET A 1 -5.86 -28.19 -22.65
CA MET A 1 -4.52 -28.77 -22.36
C MET A 1 -4.65 -30.22 -21.86
N LYS A 2 -3.65 -31.09 -22.10
CA LYS A 2 -3.59 -32.44 -21.51
C LYS A 2 -2.77 -32.39 -20.20
N PHE A 3 -3.30 -32.93 -19.11
CA PHE A 3 -2.64 -32.96 -17.81
C PHE A 3 -2.96 -34.23 -17.02
N VAL A 4 -2.15 -34.53 -16.00
CA VAL A 4 -2.32 -35.62 -15.06
C VAL A 4 -2.32 -35.06 -13.66
N ILE A 5 -3.35 -35.35 -12.87
CA ILE A 5 -3.42 -34.94 -11.46
C ILE A 5 -2.45 -35.83 -10.66
N LYS A 6 -1.48 -35.22 -9.99
CA LYS A 6 -0.49 -35.92 -9.16
C LYS A 6 -0.96 -36.04 -7.71
N HIS A 7 -1.64 -35.00 -7.21
CA HIS A 7 -2.13 -34.95 -5.85
C HIS A 7 -3.32 -33.99 -5.76
N GLU A 8 -4.30 -34.33 -4.97
CA GLU A 8 -5.50 -33.52 -4.79
C GLU A 8 -5.97 -33.59 -3.33
N ILE A 9 -6.35 -32.44 -2.80
CA ILE A 9 -7.09 -32.27 -1.54
C ILE A 9 -8.21 -31.26 -1.80
N LYS A 10 -9.18 -31.17 -0.91
CA LYS A 10 -10.29 -30.21 -1.04
C LYS A 10 -9.75 -28.79 -1.15
N GLY A 11 -10.08 -28.07 -2.23
CA GLY A 11 -9.62 -26.71 -2.52
C GLY A 11 -8.22 -26.61 -3.15
N ARG A 12 -7.48 -27.73 -3.35
CA ARG A 12 -6.14 -27.69 -3.95
C ARG A 12 -5.87 -28.86 -4.88
N ILE A 13 -5.44 -28.59 -6.09
CA ILE A 13 -5.02 -29.57 -7.10
C ILE A 13 -3.56 -29.34 -7.46
N ARG A 14 -2.75 -30.40 -7.40
CA ARG A 14 -1.42 -30.43 -8.01
C ARG A 14 -1.47 -31.35 -9.22
N ALA A 15 -1.14 -30.83 -10.40
CA ALA A 15 -1.16 -31.59 -11.64
C ALA A 15 0.12 -31.35 -12.45
N HIS A 16 0.32 -32.17 -13.47
CA HIS A 16 1.43 -32.13 -14.39
C HIS A 16 0.91 -31.97 -15.82
N ALA A 17 1.41 -30.98 -16.54
CA ALA A 17 1.10 -30.78 -17.95
C ALA A 17 1.84 -31.82 -18.80
N VAL A 18 1.11 -32.56 -19.63
CA VAL A 18 1.69 -33.60 -20.50
C VAL A 18 2.28 -32.95 -21.74
N GLN A 19 3.52 -32.46 -21.59
CA GLN A 19 4.29 -31.89 -22.69
C GLN A 19 5.80 -32.08 -22.44
N TYR A 20 6.60 -32.10 -23.51
CA TYR A 20 8.04 -32.41 -23.41
C TYR A 20 8.83 -31.34 -22.63
N ARG A 21 8.53 -30.07 -22.86
CA ARG A 21 9.09 -28.91 -22.14
C ARG A 21 8.06 -27.80 -22.09
N MET A 22 8.05 -27.04 -21.02
CA MET A 22 7.28 -25.82 -20.90
C MET A 22 8.22 -24.63 -21.00
N THR A 23 7.97 -23.70 -21.93
CA THR A 23 8.74 -22.46 -22.03
C THR A 23 8.35 -21.50 -20.91
N PHE A 24 9.14 -20.46 -20.66
CA PHE A 24 8.78 -19.42 -19.69
C PHE A 24 7.47 -18.76 -20.08
N GLU A 25 7.35 -18.36 -21.35
CA GLU A 25 6.13 -17.76 -21.89
C GLU A 25 4.89 -18.64 -21.70
N GLN A 26 4.99 -19.92 -21.97
CA GLN A 26 3.90 -20.87 -21.75
C GLN A 26 3.52 -20.98 -20.26
N ALA A 27 4.52 -20.99 -19.38
CA ALA A 27 4.27 -21.02 -17.94
C ALA A 27 3.62 -19.73 -17.46
N ASP A 28 4.02 -18.58 -18.01
CA ASP A 28 3.46 -17.28 -17.67
C ASP A 28 2.03 -17.12 -18.20
N ARG A 29 1.76 -17.53 -19.45
CA ARG A 29 0.40 -17.57 -20.01
C ARG A 29 -0.53 -18.44 -19.19
N MET A 30 -0.06 -19.61 -18.80
CA MET A 30 -0.87 -20.52 -17.98
C MET A 30 -1.12 -19.95 -16.59
N GLN A 31 -0.12 -19.37 -15.93
CA GLN A 31 -0.26 -18.82 -14.61
C GLN A 31 -1.19 -17.60 -14.63
N TYR A 32 -1.01 -16.68 -15.57
CA TYR A 32 -1.87 -15.51 -15.77
C TYR A 32 -3.33 -15.92 -15.99
N TYR A 33 -3.56 -16.89 -16.91
CA TYR A 33 -4.90 -17.38 -17.18
C TYR A 33 -5.59 -17.96 -15.95
N LEU A 34 -4.85 -18.71 -15.14
CA LEU A 34 -5.38 -19.29 -13.92
C LEU A 34 -5.68 -18.21 -12.86
N GLU A 35 -4.76 -17.28 -12.67
CA GLU A 35 -4.90 -16.19 -11.70
C GLU A 35 -6.00 -15.18 -12.10
N SER A 36 -6.37 -15.10 -13.38
CA SER A 36 -7.47 -14.25 -13.87
C SER A 36 -8.87 -14.82 -13.64
N GLN A 37 -9.00 -16.03 -13.08
CA GLN A 37 -10.30 -16.66 -12.84
C GLN A 37 -10.77 -16.46 -11.41
N ASP A 38 -11.95 -15.90 -11.19
CA ASP A 38 -12.53 -15.58 -9.86
C ASP A 38 -12.56 -16.76 -8.89
N MET A 39 -12.66 -17.99 -9.42
CA MET A 39 -12.69 -19.20 -8.60
C MET A 39 -11.31 -19.66 -8.12
N ILE A 40 -10.22 -19.14 -8.69
CA ILE A 40 -8.85 -19.55 -8.36
C ILE A 40 -8.25 -18.52 -7.40
N THR A 41 -7.89 -18.95 -6.21
CA THR A 41 -7.29 -18.11 -5.19
C THR A 41 -5.77 -17.96 -5.36
N SER A 42 -5.11 -18.99 -5.89
CA SER A 42 -3.69 -18.93 -6.25
C SER A 42 -3.32 -20.00 -7.26
N ALA A 43 -2.37 -19.68 -8.14
CA ALA A 43 -1.80 -20.62 -9.09
C ALA A 43 -0.28 -20.52 -9.10
N LYS A 44 0.41 -21.67 -9.12
CA LYS A 44 1.86 -21.74 -9.23
C LYS A 44 2.25 -22.74 -10.30
N VAL A 45 2.90 -22.27 -11.35
CA VAL A 45 3.33 -23.08 -12.49
C VAL A 45 4.85 -23.21 -12.52
N GLN A 46 5.36 -24.43 -12.58
CA GLN A 46 6.80 -24.73 -12.63
C GLN A 46 7.20 -25.16 -14.04
N ASN A 47 7.85 -24.29 -14.80
CA ASN A 47 8.24 -24.54 -16.18
C ASN A 47 9.22 -25.72 -16.35
N ARG A 48 10.16 -25.92 -15.39
CA ARG A 48 11.17 -27.00 -15.46
C ARG A 48 10.56 -28.40 -15.37
N THR A 49 9.57 -28.58 -14.50
CA THR A 49 8.93 -29.87 -14.26
C THR A 49 7.61 -30.01 -14.99
N GLY A 50 7.03 -28.92 -15.50
CA GLY A 50 5.66 -28.90 -16.04
C GLY A 50 4.58 -29.13 -14.98
N ASP A 51 4.96 -29.10 -13.69
CA ASP A 51 4.00 -29.23 -12.59
C ASP A 51 3.34 -27.88 -12.32
N PHE A 52 2.07 -27.93 -11.95
CA PHE A 52 1.35 -26.75 -11.49
C PHE A 52 0.46 -27.09 -10.30
N THR A 53 0.31 -26.12 -9.42
CA THR A 53 -0.53 -26.20 -8.22
C THR A 53 -1.55 -25.08 -8.27
N ILE A 54 -2.82 -25.42 -8.04
CA ILE A 54 -3.95 -24.50 -8.07
C ILE A 54 -4.67 -24.63 -6.74
N CYS A 55 -4.89 -23.49 -6.06
CA CYS A 55 -5.83 -23.40 -4.95
C CYS A 55 -7.10 -22.71 -5.47
N TYR A 56 -8.28 -23.24 -5.12
CA TYR A 56 -9.55 -22.76 -5.66
C TYR A 56 -10.67 -22.81 -4.63
N LYS A 57 -11.67 -21.95 -4.83
CA LYS A 57 -12.92 -21.92 -4.06
C LYS A 57 -14.07 -22.35 -4.99
N GLY A 58 -14.91 -23.26 -4.54
CA GLY A 58 -16.09 -23.71 -5.28
C GLY A 58 -15.97 -25.11 -5.91
N ASP A 59 -16.52 -25.27 -7.13
CA ASP A 59 -16.71 -26.55 -7.74
C ASP A 59 -15.46 -27.06 -8.49
N ARG A 60 -14.97 -28.23 -8.06
CA ARG A 60 -13.84 -28.93 -8.68
C ARG A 60 -14.00 -29.18 -10.18
N GLU A 61 -15.21 -29.57 -10.62
CA GLU A 61 -15.43 -29.91 -12.02
C GLU A 61 -15.28 -28.69 -12.95
N LYS A 62 -15.61 -27.51 -12.46
CA LYS A 62 -15.39 -26.26 -13.20
C LYS A 62 -13.89 -26.00 -13.40
N VAL A 63 -13.06 -26.22 -12.36
CA VAL A 63 -11.59 -26.07 -12.46
C VAL A 63 -11.01 -27.10 -13.46
N ILE A 64 -11.46 -28.34 -13.43
CA ILE A 64 -11.02 -29.37 -14.39
C ILE A 64 -11.41 -28.99 -15.81
N LYS A 65 -12.64 -28.52 -16.04
CA LYS A 65 -13.10 -28.06 -17.35
C LYS A 65 -12.29 -26.87 -17.86
N LEU A 66 -11.99 -25.91 -16.99
CA LEU A 66 -11.15 -24.76 -17.28
C LEU A 66 -9.75 -25.17 -17.74
N LEU A 67 -9.12 -26.14 -17.05
CA LEU A 67 -7.83 -26.70 -17.46
C LEU A 67 -7.89 -27.47 -18.80
N GLN A 68 -8.99 -28.18 -19.06
CA GLN A 68 -9.16 -28.91 -20.32
C GLN A 68 -9.33 -27.98 -21.53
N THR A 69 -10.04 -26.85 -21.35
CA THR A 69 -10.26 -25.86 -22.39
C THR A 69 -9.07 -24.95 -22.63
N PHE A 70 -8.16 -24.83 -21.67
CA PHE A 70 -6.99 -23.96 -21.77
C PHE A 70 -6.10 -24.25 -22.98
N ARG A 71 -5.75 -23.20 -23.74
CA ARG A 71 -4.79 -23.21 -24.84
C ARG A 71 -3.86 -22.01 -24.74
N TYR A 72 -2.57 -22.25 -24.88
CA TYR A 72 -1.53 -21.22 -24.78
C TYR A 72 -1.69 -20.08 -25.79
N GLU A 73 -2.18 -20.40 -27.00
CA GLU A 73 -2.30 -19.48 -28.12
C GLU A 73 -3.49 -18.51 -28.01
N GLU A 74 -4.47 -18.86 -27.18
CA GLU A 74 -5.70 -18.07 -26.97
C GLU A 74 -5.56 -17.07 -25.81
N VAL A 75 -4.46 -17.15 -25.06
CA VAL A 75 -4.21 -16.27 -23.91
C VAL A 75 -3.19 -15.21 -24.28
N ASP A 76 -3.67 -13.98 -24.40
CA ASP A 76 -2.80 -12.84 -24.58
C ASP A 76 -2.42 -12.30 -23.20
N ILE A 77 -1.12 -12.27 -22.92
CA ILE A 77 -0.59 -11.71 -21.68
C ILE A 77 -0.04 -10.32 -21.94
N PRO A 78 -0.29 -9.37 -21.06
CA PRO A 78 0.38 -8.08 -21.11
C PRO A 78 1.90 -8.28 -21.12
N GLU A 79 2.61 -7.58 -22.00
CA GLU A 79 4.08 -7.67 -22.10
C GLU A 79 4.75 -7.52 -20.72
N ASN A 80 4.19 -6.66 -19.90
CA ASN A 80 4.64 -6.40 -18.53
C ASN A 80 4.51 -7.61 -17.59
N TYR A 81 3.55 -8.52 -17.82
CA TYR A 81 3.39 -9.72 -16.99
C TYR A 81 4.51 -10.73 -17.28
N ALA A 82 4.84 -10.93 -18.53
CA ALA A 82 5.91 -11.86 -18.96
C ALA A 82 7.28 -11.39 -18.46
N GLN A 83 7.58 -10.08 -18.62
CA GLN A 83 8.83 -9.48 -18.14
C GLN A 83 8.98 -9.55 -16.62
N ASN A 84 7.87 -9.56 -15.89
CA ASN A 84 7.85 -9.51 -14.42
C ASN A 84 7.57 -10.86 -13.75
N SER A 85 7.54 -11.96 -14.50
CA SER A 85 7.30 -13.31 -13.94
C SER A 85 8.37 -13.76 -12.93
N GLY A 86 9.52 -13.07 -12.90
CA GLY A 86 10.67 -13.40 -12.05
C GLY A 86 11.39 -14.69 -12.45
N ARG A 87 10.91 -15.41 -13.49
CA ARG A 87 11.52 -16.65 -13.96
C ARG A 87 12.81 -16.37 -14.69
N GLU A 88 12.81 -15.38 -15.55
CA GLU A 88 13.97 -14.91 -16.30
C GLU A 88 15.04 -14.38 -15.34
N LEU A 89 14.66 -13.56 -14.36
CA LEU A 89 15.54 -13.10 -13.30
C LEU A 89 16.18 -14.26 -12.55
N ASN A 90 15.40 -15.24 -12.11
CA ASN A 90 15.93 -16.39 -11.38
C ASN A 90 16.90 -17.23 -12.25
N GLN A 91 16.63 -17.35 -13.57
CA GLN A 91 17.50 -18.04 -14.48
C GLN A 91 18.83 -17.29 -14.66
N GLU A 92 18.78 -15.98 -14.90
CA GLU A 92 19.97 -15.12 -15.07
C GLU A 92 20.92 -15.24 -13.88
N TYR A 93 20.39 -15.12 -12.66
CA TYR A 93 21.22 -15.19 -11.46
C TYR A 93 21.69 -16.61 -11.14
N TRP A 94 20.90 -17.63 -11.47
CA TRP A 94 21.35 -19.02 -11.40
C TRP A 94 22.52 -19.29 -12.34
N ASP A 95 22.43 -18.80 -13.58
CA ASP A 95 23.49 -18.96 -14.57
C ASP A 95 24.78 -18.21 -14.14
N LYS A 96 24.67 -16.98 -13.60
CA LYS A 96 25.79 -16.24 -13.00
C LYS A 96 26.44 -17.01 -11.83
N LEU A 97 25.63 -17.61 -10.95
CA LEU A 97 26.14 -18.44 -9.85
C LEU A 97 26.89 -19.66 -10.38
N VAL A 98 26.28 -20.41 -11.30
CA VAL A 98 26.88 -21.61 -11.88
C VAL A 98 28.18 -21.26 -12.62
N GLU A 99 28.20 -20.21 -13.41
CA GLU A 99 29.39 -19.72 -14.11
C GLU A 99 30.50 -19.36 -13.11
N THR A 100 30.18 -18.63 -12.05
CA THR A 100 31.14 -18.25 -10.99
C THR A 100 31.74 -19.47 -10.30
N VAL A 101 30.92 -20.48 -9.99
CA VAL A 101 31.37 -21.74 -9.39
C VAL A 101 32.24 -22.54 -10.35
N ILE A 102 31.79 -22.73 -11.59
CA ILE A 102 32.55 -23.46 -12.62
C ILE A 102 33.89 -22.77 -12.87
N TYR A 103 33.90 -21.44 -13.01
CA TYR A 103 35.11 -20.66 -13.21
C TYR A 103 36.11 -20.82 -12.04
N HIS A 104 35.62 -20.74 -10.79
CA HIS A 104 36.49 -20.88 -9.60
C HIS A 104 37.11 -22.27 -9.51
N TYR A 105 36.29 -23.34 -9.60
CA TYR A 105 36.81 -24.71 -9.48
C TYR A 105 37.51 -25.16 -10.76
N GLY A 106 37.07 -24.74 -11.94
CA GLY A 106 37.76 -25.00 -13.20
C GLY A 106 39.18 -24.42 -13.21
N ASN A 107 39.34 -23.17 -12.78
CA ASN A 107 40.66 -22.55 -12.64
C ASN A 107 41.53 -23.32 -11.64
N LYS A 108 40.95 -23.80 -10.54
CA LYS A 108 41.67 -24.54 -9.51
C LYS A 108 42.16 -25.91 -10.02
N ILE A 109 41.43 -26.56 -10.90
CA ILE A 109 41.71 -27.91 -11.40
C ILE A 109 42.60 -27.86 -12.66
N PHE A 110 42.34 -26.96 -13.59
CA PHE A 110 42.96 -26.99 -14.91
C PHE A 110 44.13 -26.01 -15.09
N LEU A 111 44.29 -24.98 -14.25
CA LEU A 111 45.33 -23.96 -14.42
C LEU A 111 46.54 -24.18 -13.50
N PRO A 112 47.78 -23.98 -14.00
CA PRO A 112 48.97 -23.96 -13.20
C PRO A 112 48.93 -22.86 -12.12
N TYR A 113 49.70 -23.07 -11.05
CA TYR A 113 49.77 -22.14 -9.91
C TYR A 113 50.10 -20.70 -10.34
N SER A 114 51.10 -20.52 -11.23
CA SER A 114 51.52 -19.21 -11.72
C SER A 114 50.42 -18.44 -12.41
N VAL A 115 49.61 -19.12 -13.27
CA VAL A 115 48.49 -18.50 -13.97
C VAL A 115 47.40 -18.13 -12.99
N ARG A 116 47.09 -19.01 -12.03
CA ARG A 116 46.13 -18.71 -10.95
C ARG A 116 46.55 -17.51 -10.12
N ALA A 117 47.83 -17.40 -9.79
CA ALA A 117 48.38 -16.27 -9.05
C ALA A 117 48.19 -14.94 -9.81
N CYS A 118 48.44 -14.93 -11.13
CA CYS A 118 48.22 -13.77 -11.97
C CYS A 118 46.73 -13.39 -12.04
N ILE A 119 45.82 -14.35 -12.26
CA ILE A 119 44.39 -14.10 -12.28
C ILE A 119 43.89 -13.54 -10.94
N THR A 120 44.32 -14.13 -9.83
CA THR A 120 44.00 -13.68 -8.48
C THR A 120 44.50 -12.26 -8.20
N ALA A 121 45.74 -11.97 -8.63
CA ALA A 121 46.33 -10.63 -8.49
C ALA A 121 45.53 -9.57 -9.30
N VAL A 122 45.18 -9.88 -10.55
CA VAL A 122 44.31 -8.97 -11.36
C VAL A 122 42.96 -8.75 -10.72
N LYS A 123 42.29 -9.80 -10.26
CA LYS A 123 40.97 -9.68 -9.58
C LYS A 123 41.07 -8.91 -8.27
N SER A 124 42.15 -9.03 -7.52
CA SER A 124 42.33 -8.34 -6.25
C SER A 124 42.38 -6.81 -6.39
N VAL A 125 42.78 -6.30 -7.56
CA VAL A 125 42.86 -4.85 -7.83
C VAL A 125 41.49 -4.17 -7.63
N LYS A 126 40.35 -4.80 -8.08
CA LYS A 126 39.00 -4.27 -7.86
C LYS A 126 38.76 -3.99 -6.37
N TYR A 127 38.98 -4.97 -5.52
CA TYR A 127 38.69 -4.88 -4.09
C TYR A 127 39.64 -3.93 -3.37
N LEU A 128 40.92 -3.97 -3.68
CA LEU A 128 41.92 -3.05 -3.12
C LEU A 128 41.62 -1.61 -3.49
N TRP A 129 41.23 -1.36 -4.75
CA TRP A 129 40.84 -0.03 -5.19
C TRP A 129 39.57 0.47 -4.49
N MET A 130 38.56 -0.40 -4.31
CA MET A 130 37.34 -0.05 -3.56
C MET A 130 37.66 0.34 -2.11
N GLY A 131 38.53 -0.42 -1.43
CA GLY A 131 38.96 -0.11 -0.08
C GLY A 131 39.71 1.24 0.02
N VAL A 132 40.66 1.47 -0.90
CA VAL A 132 41.40 2.75 -0.96
C VAL A 132 40.44 3.92 -1.25
N ARG A 133 39.57 3.78 -2.19
CA ARG A 133 38.55 4.80 -2.54
C ARG A 133 37.65 5.12 -1.34
N THR A 134 37.27 4.15 -0.54
CA THR A 134 36.45 4.35 0.67
C THR A 134 37.27 5.11 1.73
N LEU A 135 38.50 4.75 1.94
CA LEU A 135 39.40 5.47 2.86
C LEU A 135 39.68 6.92 2.41
N THR A 136 39.82 7.19 1.10
CA THR A 136 40.05 8.56 0.60
C THR A 136 38.83 9.45 0.81
N LYS A 137 37.63 8.87 0.97
CA LYS A 137 36.40 9.59 1.37
C LYS A 137 36.30 9.81 2.89
N GLY A 138 37.30 9.42 3.67
CA GLY A 138 37.30 9.53 5.12
C GLY A 138 36.38 8.52 5.84
N LYS A 139 35.95 7.45 5.14
CA LYS A 139 35.04 6.45 5.65
C LYS A 139 35.74 5.12 5.90
N ILE A 140 35.33 4.42 6.97
CA ILE A 140 35.80 3.06 7.29
C ILE A 140 34.56 2.16 7.25
N GLU A 141 34.32 1.59 6.07
CA GLU A 141 33.20 0.74 5.76
C GLU A 141 33.65 -0.65 5.27
N VAL A 142 32.75 -1.58 4.99
CA VAL A 142 33.02 -2.97 4.58
C VAL A 142 34.09 -3.12 3.48
N PRO A 143 34.13 -2.28 2.40
CA PRO A 143 35.21 -2.41 1.40
C PRO A 143 36.61 -2.30 1.95
N VAL A 144 36.79 -1.67 3.12
CA VAL A 144 38.09 -1.59 3.79
C VAL A 144 38.46 -2.92 4.46
N LEU A 145 37.46 -3.63 5.03
CA LEU A 145 37.69 -4.99 5.58
C LEU A 145 38.10 -5.96 4.48
N ASP A 146 37.37 -5.98 3.37
CA ASP A 146 37.60 -6.86 2.23
C ASP A 146 39.01 -6.60 1.63
N ALA A 147 39.31 -5.33 1.39
CA ALA A 147 40.65 -4.93 0.90
C ALA A 147 41.79 -5.36 1.86
N THR A 148 41.54 -5.23 3.16
CA THR A 148 42.56 -5.64 4.18
C THR A 148 42.72 -7.16 4.17
N ALA A 149 41.66 -7.93 4.13
CA ALA A 149 41.69 -9.38 4.11
C ALA A 149 42.39 -9.92 2.86
N ILE A 150 42.04 -9.40 1.69
CA ILE A 150 42.61 -9.80 0.39
C ILE A 150 44.08 -9.33 0.33
N GLY A 151 44.38 -8.07 0.72
CA GLY A 151 45.70 -7.50 0.69
C GLY A 151 46.69 -8.25 1.59
N VAL A 152 46.30 -8.57 2.82
CA VAL A 152 47.15 -9.36 3.77
C VAL A 152 47.39 -10.76 3.22
N SER A 153 46.39 -11.43 2.65
CA SER A 153 46.51 -12.76 2.06
C SER A 153 47.48 -12.74 0.87
N MET A 154 47.34 -11.75 -0.02
CA MET A 154 48.21 -11.56 -1.19
C MET A 154 49.65 -11.26 -0.78
N PHE A 155 49.86 -10.37 0.20
CA PHE A 155 51.20 -10.03 0.71
C PHE A 155 51.94 -11.25 1.29
N ARG A 156 51.22 -12.17 1.91
CA ARG A 156 51.75 -13.44 2.42
C ARG A 156 51.98 -14.51 1.36
N GLY A 157 51.59 -14.27 0.12
CA GLY A 157 51.64 -15.27 -0.96
C GLY A 157 50.58 -16.37 -0.82
N ASP A 158 49.58 -16.20 0.04
CA ASP A 158 48.45 -17.13 0.19
C ASP A 158 47.38 -16.85 -0.85
N ILE A 159 47.71 -17.18 -2.09
CA ILE A 159 46.86 -17.00 -3.26
C ILE A 159 45.54 -17.81 -3.12
N ALA A 160 45.59 -18.95 -2.44
CA ALA A 160 44.42 -19.81 -2.28
C ALA A 160 43.38 -19.16 -1.38
N THR A 161 43.81 -18.57 -0.25
CA THR A 161 42.91 -17.83 0.64
C THR A 161 42.36 -16.58 -0.03
N ALA A 162 43.22 -15.75 -0.68
CA ALA A 162 42.76 -14.55 -1.38
C ALA A 162 41.76 -14.90 -2.48
N GLY A 163 41.98 -15.94 -3.28
CA GLY A 163 41.07 -16.39 -4.31
C GLY A 163 39.74 -16.92 -3.76
N SER A 164 39.78 -17.65 -2.64
CA SER A 164 38.56 -18.14 -1.98
C SER A 164 37.73 -17.03 -1.35
N VAL A 165 38.37 -16.03 -0.76
CA VAL A 165 37.70 -14.84 -0.21
C VAL A 165 36.97 -14.09 -1.33
N MET A 166 37.67 -13.74 -2.42
CA MET A 166 37.08 -13.04 -3.55
C MET A 166 35.95 -13.85 -4.21
N PHE A 167 36.06 -15.18 -4.25
CA PHE A 167 34.97 -16.05 -4.75
C PHE A 167 33.74 -15.98 -3.85
N LEU A 168 33.91 -16.04 -2.53
CA LEU A 168 32.78 -15.97 -1.58
C LEU A 168 32.14 -14.59 -1.57
N LEU A 169 32.95 -13.51 -1.67
CA LEU A 169 32.42 -12.15 -1.84
C LEU A 169 31.60 -12.02 -3.13
N GLY A 170 32.13 -12.53 -4.25
CA GLY A 170 31.40 -12.50 -5.52
C GLY A 170 30.08 -13.29 -5.49
N ILE A 171 30.04 -14.43 -4.80
CA ILE A 171 28.77 -15.16 -4.57
C ILE A 171 27.83 -14.32 -3.69
N GLY A 172 28.35 -13.68 -2.64
CA GLY A 172 27.59 -12.79 -1.78
C GLY A 172 26.94 -11.64 -2.58
N GLU A 173 27.72 -10.92 -3.39
CA GLU A 173 27.24 -9.85 -4.26
C GLU A 173 26.11 -10.33 -5.20
N ILE A 174 26.27 -11.51 -5.84
CA ILE A 174 25.24 -12.08 -6.75
C ILE A 174 23.95 -12.41 -5.99
N LEU A 175 24.04 -13.03 -4.82
CA LEU A 175 22.88 -13.40 -4.01
C LEU A 175 22.17 -12.18 -3.43
N GLU A 176 22.92 -11.16 -3.03
CA GLU A 176 22.38 -9.89 -2.54
C GLU A 176 21.59 -9.18 -3.64
N GLU A 177 22.19 -9.00 -4.81
CA GLU A 177 21.51 -8.37 -5.96
C GLU A 177 20.28 -9.16 -6.40
N TRP A 178 20.37 -10.49 -6.47
CA TRP A 178 19.22 -11.34 -6.78
C TRP A 178 18.08 -11.19 -5.77
N THR A 179 18.41 -11.22 -4.48
CA THR A 179 17.41 -11.16 -3.41
C THR A 179 16.69 -9.80 -3.42
N HIS A 180 17.45 -8.72 -3.63
CA HIS A 180 16.91 -7.36 -3.74
C HIS A 180 15.97 -7.24 -4.96
N LYS A 181 16.45 -7.57 -6.18
CA LYS A 181 15.66 -7.49 -7.40
C LYS A 181 14.41 -8.39 -7.35
N LYS A 182 14.52 -9.56 -6.76
CA LYS A 182 13.38 -10.47 -6.58
C LYS A 182 12.34 -9.85 -5.65
N SER A 183 12.76 -9.27 -4.53
CA SER A 183 11.85 -8.65 -3.57
C SER A 183 11.09 -7.47 -4.19
N VAL A 184 11.80 -6.59 -4.91
CA VAL A 184 11.20 -5.46 -5.64
C VAL A 184 10.24 -5.95 -6.73
N GLY A 185 10.64 -6.97 -7.51
CA GLY A 185 9.80 -7.54 -8.56
C GLY A 185 8.54 -8.24 -8.03
N ASP A 186 8.65 -8.96 -6.90
CA ASP A 186 7.50 -9.60 -6.26
C ASP A 186 6.52 -8.56 -5.71
N LEU A 187 7.01 -7.46 -5.12
CA LEU A 187 6.19 -6.34 -4.66
C LEU A 187 5.52 -5.63 -5.84
N ALA A 188 6.26 -5.27 -6.88
CA ALA A 188 5.72 -4.62 -8.08
C ALA A 188 4.61 -5.45 -8.75
N ARG A 189 4.78 -6.78 -8.79
CA ARG A 189 3.76 -7.70 -9.29
C ARG A 189 2.50 -7.68 -8.44
N SER A 190 2.62 -7.78 -7.13
CA SER A 190 1.49 -7.72 -6.21
C SER A 190 0.67 -6.43 -6.39
N MET A 191 1.36 -5.29 -6.52
CA MET A 191 0.70 -3.99 -6.71
C MET A 191 0.12 -3.80 -8.11
N SER A 192 0.66 -4.45 -9.16
CA SER A 192 0.19 -4.33 -10.54
C SER A 192 -1.11 -5.09 -10.85
N LEU A 193 -1.49 -6.05 -10.01
CA LEU A 193 -2.72 -6.82 -10.16
C LEU A 193 -3.99 -6.01 -9.88
N ASN A 194 -3.88 -4.87 -9.18
CA ASN A 194 -5.00 -3.94 -8.98
C ASN A 194 -5.26 -3.14 -10.26
N ILE A 195 -6.22 -3.60 -11.06
CA ILE A 195 -6.59 -3.01 -12.36
C ILE A 195 -7.39 -1.73 -12.11
N SER A 196 -6.79 -0.56 -12.38
CA SER A 196 -7.56 0.68 -12.49
C SER A 196 -8.33 0.71 -13.80
N LYS A 197 -9.60 1.11 -13.72
CA LYS A 197 -10.48 1.32 -14.88
C LYS A 197 -10.61 2.81 -15.15
N VAL A 198 -10.84 3.18 -16.40
CA VAL A 198 -11.05 4.57 -16.84
C VAL A 198 -12.29 4.67 -17.71
N TRP A 199 -12.92 5.84 -17.70
CA TRP A 199 -14.11 6.11 -18.53
C TRP A 199 -13.69 6.52 -19.93
N LEU A 200 -13.82 5.59 -20.88
CA LEU A 200 -13.60 5.84 -22.32
C LEU A 200 -14.87 6.43 -22.92
N VAL A 201 -14.75 7.53 -23.64
CA VAL A 201 -15.86 8.14 -24.38
C VAL A 201 -15.82 7.67 -25.84
N SER A 202 -16.77 6.84 -26.23
CA SER A 202 -16.94 6.35 -27.60
C SER A 202 -18.39 6.55 -28.06
N ASP A 203 -18.58 7.20 -29.22
CA ASP A 203 -19.91 7.47 -29.79
C ASP A 203 -20.90 8.18 -28.83
N GLY A 204 -20.38 9.05 -27.97
CA GLY A 204 -21.16 9.81 -27.00
C GLY A 204 -21.61 9.04 -25.78
N GLN A 205 -21.13 7.80 -25.60
CA GLN A 205 -21.37 6.98 -24.41
C GLN A 205 -20.07 6.78 -23.62
N GLU A 206 -20.21 6.73 -22.29
CA GLU A 206 -19.10 6.43 -21.38
C GLU A 206 -19.07 4.93 -21.11
N VAL A 207 -17.93 4.31 -21.35
CA VAL A 207 -17.72 2.89 -21.11
C VAL A 207 -16.52 2.72 -20.17
N LEU A 208 -16.73 2.03 -19.06
CA LEU A 208 -15.65 1.75 -18.10
C LEU A 208 -14.74 0.65 -18.64
N VAL A 209 -13.54 1.01 -19.04
CA VAL A 209 -12.54 0.09 -19.63
C VAL A 209 -11.28 -0.02 -18.77
N PRO A 210 -10.54 -1.13 -18.85
CA PRO A 210 -9.23 -1.24 -18.22
C PRO A 210 -8.27 -0.16 -18.74
N PHE A 211 -7.44 0.40 -17.84
CA PHE A 211 -6.42 1.40 -18.18
C PHE A 211 -5.51 0.97 -19.35
N SER A 212 -5.15 -0.31 -19.40
CA SER A 212 -4.28 -0.90 -20.42
C SER A 212 -4.90 -0.96 -21.83
N SER A 213 -6.21 -0.80 -21.96
CA SER A 213 -6.90 -0.86 -23.26
C SER A 213 -6.96 0.50 -23.97
N VAL A 214 -6.61 1.59 -23.29
CA VAL A 214 -6.63 2.94 -23.84
C VAL A 214 -5.44 3.17 -24.77
N LYS A 215 -5.71 3.81 -25.92
CA LYS A 215 -4.70 4.12 -26.93
C LYS A 215 -4.51 5.64 -27.08
N SER A 216 -3.37 6.02 -27.64
CA SER A 216 -3.15 7.42 -28.03
C SER A 216 -4.23 7.89 -29.01
N GLY A 217 -4.81 9.05 -28.74
CA GLY A 217 -5.92 9.63 -29.48
C GLY A 217 -7.32 9.32 -28.90
N ASP A 218 -7.44 8.36 -28.01
CA ASP A 218 -8.70 8.03 -27.33
C ASP A 218 -9.17 9.20 -26.45
N ARG A 219 -10.48 9.26 -26.21
CA ARG A 219 -11.10 10.25 -25.34
C ARG A 219 -11.44 9.61 -24.01
N VAL A 220 -10.94 10.19 -22.91
CA VAL A 220 -11.19 9.71 -21.55
C VAL A 220 -11.86 10.82 -20.77
N ARG A 221 -12.99 10.50 -20.08
CA ARG A 221 -13.68 11.43 -19.17
C ARG A 221 -13.14 11.25 -17.76
N ILE A 222 -12.87 12.38 -17.13
CA ILE A 222 -12.40 12.45 -15.74
C ILE A 222 -13.41 13.27 -14.95
N HIS A 223 -14.05 12.64 -13.98
CA HIS A 223 -15.00 13.28 -13.09
C HIS A 223 -14.30 13.96 -11.92
N MET A 224 -15.02 14.85 -11.25
CA MET A 224 -14.55 15.51 -10.03
C MET A 224 -14.05 14.49 -8.99
N GLY A 225 -12.94 14.80 -8.34
CA GLY A 225 -12.29 13.93 -7.35
C GLY A 225 -11.37 12.87 -7.92
N ASN A 226 -11.30 12.70 -9.25
CA ASN A 226 -10.48 11.67 -9.89
C ASN A 226 -9.11 12.18 -10.36
N VAL A 227 -8.12 11.30 -10.32
CA VAL A 227 -6.78 11.57 -10.90
C VAL A 227 -6.85 11.49 -12.42
N ILE A 228 -6.20 12.43 -13.09
CA ILE A 228 -6.01 12.40 -14.53
C ILE A 228 -5.06 11.25 -14.88
N PRO A 229 -5.54 10.23 -15.62
CA PRO A 229 -4.78 8.98 -15.79
C PRO A 229 -3.69 9.06 -16.87
N PHE A 230 -3.80 10.01 -17.81
CA PHE A 230 -2.91 10.15 -18.96
C PHE A 230 -2.59 11.61 -19.23
N ASP A 231 -1.40 11.86 -19.76
CA ASP A 231 -1.09 13.15 -20.34
C ASP A 231 -1.97 13.39 -21.58
N GLY A 232 -2.57 14.57 -21.66
CA GLY A 232 -3.50 14.86 -22.74
C GLY A 232 -3.87 16.31 -22.89
N THR A 233 -4.78 16.56 -23.82
CA THR A 233 -5.35 17.87 -24.09
C THR A 233 -6.85 17.80 -23.82
N VAL A 234 -7.37 18.79 -23.10
CA VAL A 234 -8.81 18.93 -22.84
C VAL A 234 -9.56 19.15 -24.15
N VAL A 235 -10.53 18.30 -24.44
CA VAL A 235 -11.40 18.40 -25.64
C VAL A 235 -12.81 18.87 -25.29
N GLU A 236 -13.22 18.72 -24.03
CA GLU A 236 -14.55 19.12 -23.56
C GLU A 236 -14.52 19.30 -22.04
N GLY A 237 -15.30 20.25 -21.52
CA GLY A 237 -15.42 20.49 -20.10
C GLY A 237 -14.48 21.58 -19.56
N GLU A 238 -14.67 21.88 -18.28
CA GLU A 238 -13.88 22.85 -17.52
C GLU A 238 -13.73 22.33 -16.09
N ALA A 239 -12.52 22.42 -15.54
CA ALA A 239 -12.23 21.97 -14.19
C ALA A 239 -11.11 22.76 -13.52
N MET A 240 -11.15 22.76 -12.19
CA MET A 240 -10.01 23.12 -11.34
C MET A 240 -9.15 21.88 -11.11
N VAL A 241 -7.89 21.92 -11.52
CA VAL A 241 -6.97 20.79 -11.45
C VAL A 241 -5.85 21.10 -10.48
N ASN A 242 -5.74 20.29 -9.44
CA ASN A 242 -4.62 20.35 -8.51
C ASN A 242 -3.38 19.70 -9.14
N GLN A 243 -2.31 20.47 -9.22
CA GLN A 243 -1.03 20.05 -9.80
C GLN A 243 0.10 19.99 -8.74
N ALA A 244 -0.26 19.98 -7.45
CA ALA A 244 0.70 19.98 -6.34
C ALA A 244 1.70 18.80 -6.41
N SER A 245 1.26 17.66 -6.92
CA SER A 245 2.10 16.48 -7.16
C SER A 245 3.25 16.71 -8.16
N LEU A 246 3.09 17.67 -9.07
CA LEU A 246 4.09 18.01 -10.10
C LEU A 246 4.85 19.29 -9.79
N THR A 247 4.16 20.30 -9.30
CA THR A 247 4.72 21.67 -9.13
C THR A 247 5.08 21.98 -7.67
N GLY A 248 4.54 21.23 -6.71
CA GLY A 248 4.63 21.52 -5.28
C GLY A 248 3.74 22.69 -4.82
N GLU A 249 2.94 23.30 -5.72
CA GLU A 249 2.05 24.40 -5.40
C GLU A 249 0.63 23.87 -5.14
N SER A 250 0.05 24.20 -3.99
CA SER A 250 -1.25 23.73 -3.54
C SER A 250 -2.46 24.42 -4.21
N VAL A 251 -2.22 25.38 -5.12
CA VAL A 251 -3.30 26.13 -5.76
C VAL A 251 -3.75 25.39 -7.02
N ALA A 252 -5.03 25.02 -7.07
CA ALA A 252 -5.62 24.40 -8.25
C ALA A 252 -5.63 25.35 -9.46
N VAL A 253 -5.29 24.83 -10.63
CA VAL A 253 -5.20 25.57 -11.88
C VAL A 253 -6.44 25.28 -12.73
N ARG A 254 -7.11 26.34 -13.17
CA ARG A 254 -8.26 26.23 -14.07
C ARG A 254 -7.83 25.69 -15.44
N LYS A 255 -8.42 24.58 -15.85
CA LYS A 255 -8.23 23.95 -17.16
C LYS A 255 -9.50 24.05 -17.98
N ILE A 256 -9.35 24.51 -19.21
CA ILE A 256 -10.42 24.72 -20.19
C ILE A 256 -10.08 23.98 -21.48
N GLU A 257 -10.98 23.98 -22.43
CA GLU A 257 -10.78 23.37 -23.74
C GLU A 257 -9.46 23.82 -24.40
N ASN A 258 -8.74 22.87 -24.99
CA ASN A 258 -7.37 22.97 -25.52
C ASN A 258 -6.27 23.19 -24.47
N GLY A 259 -6.58 23.14 -23.19
CA GLY A 259 -5.60 23.14 -22.11
C GLY A 259 -4.86 21.80 -22.00
N GLU A 260 -3.56 21.87 -21.68
CA GLU A 260 -2.78 20.66 -21.40
C GLU A 260 -3.02 20.20 -19.96
N VAL A 261 -3.16 18.88 -19.78
CA VAL A 261 -3.28 18.22 -18.49
C VAL A 261 -2.28 17.09 -18.40
N TYR A 262 -1.85 16.79 -17.17
CA TYR A 262 -0.77 15.87 -16.89
C TYR A 262 -1.26 14.71 -16.01
N ALA A 263 -0.79 13.51 -16.32
CA ALA A 263 -1.07 12.32 -15.53
C ALA A 263 -0.59 12.48 -14.07
N GLY A 264 -1.42 12.05 -13.12
CA GLY A 264 -1.12 12.17 -11.69
C GLY A 264 -1.59 13.48 -11.05
N THR A 265 -2.21 14.40 -11.82
CA THR A 265 -2.90 15.58 -11.28
C THR A 265 -4.37 15.27 -11.01
N VAL A 266 -5.05 16.00 -10.15
CA VAL A 266 -6.40 15.69 -9.65
C VAL A 266 -7.39 16.77 -10.03
N VAL A 267 -8.58 16.36 -10.50
CA VAL A 267 -9.70 17.26 -10.75
C VAL A 267 -10.39 17.56 -9.42
N GLU A 268 -10.23 18.79 -8.89
CA GLU A 268 -10.87 19.21 -7.63
C GLU A 268 -12.33 19.61 -7.83
N GLU A 269 -12.62 20.39 -8.89
CA GLU A 269 -13.96 20.85 -9.22
C GLU A 269 -14.19 20.75 -10.73
N GLY A 270 -15.42 20.43 -11.14
CA GLY A 270 -15.81 20.28 -12.54
C GLY A 270 -15.49 18.89 -13.10
N GLU A 271 -15.51 18.77 -14.43
CA GLU A 271 -15.17 17.53 -15.14
C GLU A 271 -14.48 17.85 -16.47
N LEU A 272 -13.64 16.93 -16.92
CA LEU A 272 -12.89 17.07 -18.16
C LEU A 272 -13.02 15.82 -19.04
N THR A 273 -13.14 16.02 -20.34
CA THR A 273 -12.85 15.00 -21.33
C THR A 273 -11.51 15.34 -21.98
N ILE A 274 -10.54 14.47 -21.84
CA ILE A 274 -9.21 14.65 -22.43
C ILE A 274 -9.01 13.74 -23.65
N ARG A 275 -8.23 14.20 -24.61
CA ARG A 275 -7.66 13.34 -25.65
C ARG A 275 -6.28 12.89 -25.21
N VAL A 276 -6.08 11.59 -25.08
CA VAL A 276 -4.83 10.97 -24.66
C VAL A 276 -3.73 11.26 -25.69
N ARG A 277 -2.63 11.87 -25.26
CA ARG A 277 -1.48 12.20 -26.14
C ARG A 277 -0.58 10.97 -26.29
N GLU A 278 -0.19 10.35 -25.21
CA GLU A 278 0.62 9.15 -25.21
C GLU A 278 -0.04 8.10 -24.28
N ALA A 279 -0.45 6.99 -24.84
CA ALA A 279 -0.90 5.83 -24.09
C ALA A 279 0.30 5.08 -23.45
N ASN A 280 1.52 5.37 -23.89
CA ASN A 280 2.77 4.91 -23.32
C ASN A 280 3.29 5.85 -22.21
N GLY A 281 2.43 6.39 -21.39
CA GLY A 281 2.89 6.81 -20.06
C GLY A 281 3.55 5.60 -19.43
N SER A 282 4.77 5.76 -18.89
CA SER A 282 5.57 4.74 -18.20
C SER A 282 4.64 3.69 -17.61
N SER A 283 4.83 2.43 -17.97
CA SER A 283 3.88 1.38 -17.64
C SER A 283 3.52 1.52 -16.17
N LYS A 284 2.28 1.21 -15.78
CA LYS A 284 1.87 1.24 -14.35
C LYS A 284 2.93 0.55 -13.49
N PHE A 285 3.61 -0.44 -14.05
CA PHE A 285 4.73 -1.13 -13.46
C PHE A 285 5.95 -0.23 -13.23
N GLU A 286 6.36 0.60 -14.20
CA GLU A 286 7.48 1.56 -14.02
C GLU A 286 7.16 2.61 -12.97
N LYS A 287 5.91 3.12 -12.93
CA LYS A 287 5.46 4.01 -11.86
C LYS A 287 5.49 3.30 -10.49
N ILE A 288 5.08 2.04 -10.42
CA ILE A 288 5.16 1.22 -9.21
C ILE A 288 6.62 0.98 -8.82
N VAL A 289 7.49 0.63 -9.76
CA VAL A 289 8.93 0.47 -9.49
C VAL A 289 9.54 1.78 -8.99
N THR A 290 9.23 2.91 -9.65
CA THR A 290 9.66 4.24 -9.18
C THR A 290 9.13 4.54 -7.77
N MET A 291 7.86 4.25 -7.49
CA MET A 291 7.27 4.42 -6.16
C MET A 291 7.95 3.52 -5.11
N ILE A 292 8.32 2.29 -5.47
CA ILE A 292 9.08 1.38 -4.59
C ILE A 292 10.49 1.95 -4.34
N GLU A 293 11.18 2.43 -5.39
CA GLU A 293 12.50 3.07 -5.27
C GLU A 293 12.43 4.35 -4.43
N GLU A 294 11.35 5.12 -4.54
CA GLU A 294 11.09 6.28 -3.68
C GLU A 294 10.75 5.86 -2.25
N SER A 295 9.96 4.80 -2.09
CA SER A 295 9.66 4.19 -0.80
C SER A 295 10.93 3.71 -0.08
N GLU A 296 11.95 3.21 -0.81
CA GLU A 296 13.25 2.88 -0.24
C GLU A 296 13.99 4.11 0.33
N LYS A 297 13.71 5.31 -0.19
CA LYS A 297 14.22 6.57 0.39
C LYS A 297 13.51 6.91 1.70
N LEU A 298 12.28 6.44 1.90
CA LEU A 298 11.49 6.58 3.13
C LEU A 298 11.78 5.43 4.11
N LYS A 299 13.07 5.18 4.37
CA LYS A 299 13.53 4.11 5.27
C LYS A 299 12.95 4.28 6.66
N SER A 300 12.67 3.15 7.32
CA SER A 300 12.30 3.16 8.72
C SER A 300 13.45 3.67 9.60
N GLY A 301 13.11 4.25 10.75
CA GLY A 301 14.12 4.70 11.71
C GLY A 301 15.00 3.56 12.23
N LEU A 302 14.42 2.36 12.40
CA LEU A 302 15.14 1.15 12.79
C LEU A 302 16.05 0.64 11.69
N GLU A 303 15.63 0.69 10.44
CA GLU A 303 16.44 0.32 9.27
C GLU A 303 17.66 1.24 9.16
N SER A 304 17.46 2.56 9.23
CA SER A 304 18.52 3.55 9.23
C SER A 304 19.48 3.40 10.42
N LYS A 305 18.95 3.12 11.63
CA LYS A 305 19.77 2.83 12.82
C LYS A 305 20.58 1.55 12.65
N ALA A 306 20.01 0.50 12.06
CA ALA A 306 20.72 -0.76 11.83
C ALA A 306 21.84 -0.62 10.81
N GLU A 307 21.60 0.09 9.69
CA GLU A 307 22.65 0.41 8.71
C GLU A 307 23.79 1.22 9.35
N HIS A 308 23.46 2.25 10.10
CA HIS A 308 24.44 3.10 10.76
C HIS A 308 25.24 2.36 11.85
N LEU A 309 24.58 1.45 12.60
CA LEU A 309 25.24 0.60 13.57
C LEU A 309 26.18 -0.40 12.88
N ALA A 310 25.75 -0.97 11.76
CA ALA A 310 26.56 -1.89 10.97
C ALA A 310 27.87 -1.24 10.53
N ASP A 311 27.83 -0.02 9.98
CA ASP A 311 29.02 0.71 9.58
C ASP A 311 29.90 1.09 10.77
N LYS A 312 29.31 1.45 11.92
CA LYS A 312 30.06 1.72 13.16
C LYS A 312 30.80 0.50 13.71
N LEU A 313 30.37 -0.72 13.41
CA LEU A 313 31.05 -1.94 13.86
C LEU A 313 32.31 -2.24 13.09
N VAL A 314 32.51 -1.73 11.87
CA VAL A 314 33.66 -1.97 11.01
C VAL A 314 35.02 -1.56 11.70
N PRO A 315 35.16 -0.36 12.28
CA PRO A 315 36.37 -0.01 13.01
C PRO A 315 36.68 -0.95 14.18
N TYR A 316 35.64 -1.42 14.89
CA TYR A 316 35.82 -2.37 15.99
C TYR A 316 36.26 -3.75 15.51
N THR A 317 35.78 -4.20 14.36
CA THR A 317 36.25 -5.45 13.72
C THR A 317 37.72 -5.35 13.31
N LEU A 318 38.13 -4.21 12.74
CA LEU A 318 39.54 -3.95 12.43
C LEU A 318 40.42 -3.92 13.69
N ALA A 319 39.99 -3.22 14.74
CA ALA A 319 40.67 -3.17 16.01
C ALA A 319 40.76 -4.56 16.66
N GLY A 320 39.68 -5.32 16.65
CA GLY A 320 39.62 -6.71 17.13
C GLY A 320 40.56 -7.63 16.37
N THR A 321 40.68 -7.45 15.06
CA THR A 321 41.63 -8.17 14.20
C THR A 321 43.08 -7.86 14.61
N GLY A 322 43.40 -6.57 14.76
CA GLY A 322 44.71 -6.12 15.24
C GLY A 322 45.06 -6.68 16.62
N LEU A 323 44.11 -6.62 17.55
CA LEU A 323 44.28 -7.16 18.90
C LEU A 323 44.48 -8.70 18.87
N THR A 324 43.66 -9.42 18.06
CA THR A 324 43.84 -10.87 17.91
C THR A 324 45.22 -11.23 17.37
N TYR A 325 45.73 -10.45 16.40
CA TYR A 325 47.07 -10.67 15.90
C TYR A 325 48.17 -10.39 16.98
N LEU A 326 48.00 -9.31 17.72
CA LEU A 326 48.94 -8.96 18.79
C LEU A 326 49.01 -10.03 19.89
N LEU A 327 47.87 -10.57 20.28
CA LEU A 327 47.76 -11.59 21.33
C LEU A 327 48.18 -12.97 20.86
N THR A 328 47.80 -13.37 19.66
CA THR A 328 48.03 -14.74 19.17
C THR A 328 49.23 -14.91 18.28
N ARG A 329 49.76 -13.81 17.72
CA ARG A 329 50.82 -13.78 16.68
C ARG A 329 50.47 -14.67 15.48
N ASN A 330 49.19 -14.97 15.29
CA ASN A 330 48.71 -15.84 14.24
C ASN A 330 47.78 -15.07 13.28
N VAL A 331 48.26 -14.85 12.04
CA VAL A 331 47.53 -14.09 11.03
C VAL A 331 46.25 -14.83 10.61
N THR A 332 46.23 -16.17 10.58
CA THR A 332 45.07 -16.94 10.23
C THR A 332 43.90 -16.69 11.21
N LYS A 333 44.21 -16.63 12.52
CA LYS A 333 43.22 -16.29 13.54
C LYS A 333 42.74 -14.84 13.41
N ALA A 334 43.64 -13.91 13.09
CA ALA A 334 43.26 -12.52 12.83
C ALA A 334 42.38 -12.38 11.58
N LEU A 335 42.72 -13.09 10.49
CA LEU A 335 41.89 -13.11 9.28
C LEU A 335 40.50 -13.71 9.53
N ALA A 336 40.35 -14.66 10.44
CA ALA A 336 39.05 -15.22 10.78
C ALA A 336 38.08 -14.17 11.36
N VAL A 337 38.58 -13.14 12.06
CA VAL A 337 37.77 -12.01 12.54
C VAL A 337 37.32 -11.13 11.38
N LEU A 338 38.23 -10.86 10.41
CA LEU A 338 37.88 -10.06 9.21
C LEU A 338 36.83 -10.72 8.29
N MET A 339 36.76 -12.06 8.31
CA MET A 339 35.82 -12.81 7.44
C MET A 339 34.39 -12.78 7.93
N VAL A 340 34.11 -12.25 9.09
CA VAL A 340 32.78 -12.19 9.68
C VAL A 340 32.38 -10.72 9.81
N ASP A 341 31.52 -10.27 8.88
CA ASP A 341 31.00 -8.93 8.89
C ASP A 341 29.55 -8.90 9.40
N PHE A 342 29.22 -7.92 10.24
CA PHE A 342 27.87 -7.71 10.74
C PHE A 342 27.02 -6.92 9.75
N SER A 343 27.66 -6.15 8.87
CA SER A 343 27.04 -5.16 8.01
C SER A 343 26.22 -5.79 6.89
N CYS A 344 26.78 -6.77 6.17
CA CYS A 344 26.12 -7.40 5.03
C CYS A 344 24.76 -7.98 5.37
N ALA A 345 24.68 -8.77 6.45
CA ALA A 345 23.44 -9.40 6.86
C ALA A 345 22.38 -8.38 7.33
N LEU A 346 22.79 -7.32 8.02
CA LEU A 346 21.87 -6.28 8.50
C LEU A 346 21.36 -5.42 7.34
N LYS A 347 22.23 -4.96 6.45
CA LYS A 347 21.89 -4.13 5.30
C LYS A 347 21.00 -4.85 4.28
N LEU A 348 21.05 -6.18 4.22
CA LEU A 348 20.23 -6.97 3.31
C LEU A 348 18.91 -7.43 3.95
N ALA A 349 18.95 -8.04 5.12
CA ALA A 349 17.79 -8.67 5.72
C ALA A 349 16.69 -7.67 6.17
N MET A 350 17.07 -6.44 6.56
CA MET A 350 16.13 -5.44 7.04
C MET A 350 15.26 -4.87 5.92
N PRO A 351 15.83 -4.30 4.83
CA PRO A 351 15.00 -3.83 3.70
C PRO A 351 14.12 -4.93 3.12
N ILE A 352 14.64 -6.15 2.99
CA ILE A 352 13.86 -7.29 2.50
C ILE A 352 12.67 -7.61 3.41
N SER A 353 12.86 -7.54 4.74
CA SER A 353 11.73 -7.72 5.68
C SER A 353 10.66 -6.66 5.49
N VAL A 354 11.05 -5.39 5.28
CA VAL A 354 10.14 -4.27 5.04
C VAL A 354 9.40 -4.44 3.71
N LEU A 355 10.12 -4.72 2.62
CA LEU A 355 9.52 -4.97 1.30
C LEU A 355 8.55 -6.15 1.33
N SER A 356 8.90 -7.23 2.07
CA SER A 356 8.01 -8.37 2.25
C SER A 356 6.74 -8.00 3.01
N ALA A 357 6.84 -7.15 4.03
CA ALA A 357 5.69 -6.66 4.78
C ALA A 357 4.77 -5.75 3.93
N ILE A 358 5.36 -4.85 3.11
CA ILE A 358 4.60 -4.02 2.17
C ILE A 358 3.88 -4.90 1.13
N ARG A 359 4.55 -5.91 0.59
CA ARG A 359 3.94 -6.89 -0.33
C ARG A 359 2.78 -7.63 0.32
N GLU A 360 2.97 -8.09 1.58
CA GLU A 360 1.92 -8.79 2.31
C GLU A 360 0.73 -7.86 2.60
N ALA A 361 0.95 -6.61 3.02
CA ALA A 361 -0.11 -5.62 3.19
C ALA A 361 -0.88 -5.40 1.87
N SER A 362 -0.17 -5.32 0.73
CA SER A 362 -0.79 -5.18 -0.59
C SER A 362 -1.68 -6.38 -0.97
N SER A 363 -1.37 -7.60 -0.50
CA SER A 363 -2.24 -8.78 -0.72
C SER A 363 -3.56 -8.72 0.06
N TYR A 364 -3.65 -7.83 1.05
CA TYR A 364 -4.87 -7.48 1.79
C TYR A 364 -5.46 -6.12 1.35
N ASN A 365 -5.20 -5.69 0.12
CA ASN A 365 -5.67 -4.43 -0.47
C ASN A 365 -5.20 -3.15 0.27
N VAL A 366 -4.14 -3.25 1.06
CA VAL A 366 -3.53 -2.12 1.77
C VAL A 366 -2.23 -1.72 1.07
N THR A 367 -2.18 -0.49 0.55
CA THR A 367 -0.98 0.06 -0.08
C THR A 367 -0.25 0.97 0.92
N VAL A 368 1.01 0.68 1.20
CA VAL A 368 1.86 1.46 2.12
C VAL A 368 2.98 2.13 1.34
N LYS A 369 3.13 3.45 1.46
CA LYS A 369 4.10 4.25 0.70
C LYS A 369 5.55 4.11 1.20
N GLY A 370 5.81 3.47 2.34
CA GLY A 370 7.18 3.27 2.81
C GLY A 370 7.31 2.59 4.16
N GLY A 371 8.50 2.05 4.42
CA GLY A 371 8.81 1.29 5.64
C GLY A 371 8.65 2.10 6.93
N LYS A 372 8.90 3.42 6.88
CA LYS A 372 8.71 4.30 8.06
C LYS A 372 7.27 4.31 8.57
N TYR A 373 6.29 4.09 7.68
CA TYR A 373 4.88 4.07 8.07
C TYR A 373 4.48 2.74 8.72
N LEU A 374 5.11 1.63 8.35
CA LEU A 374 4.94 0.36 9.06
C LEU A 374 5.55 0.42 10.48
N GLU A 375 6.70 1.08 10.63
CA GLU A 375 7.30 1.33 11.95
C GLU A 375 6.39 2.21 12.80
N ALA A 376 5.93 3.36 12.26
CA ALA A 376 5.01 4.26 12.94
C ALA A 376 3.69 3.54 13.30
N MET A 377 3.15 2.70 12.40
CA MET A 377 1.95 1.89 12.67
C MET A 377 2.16 0.92 13.83
N ALA A 378 3.34 0.30 13.95
CA ALA A 378 3.65 -0.56 15.08
C ALA A 378 3.76 0.21 16.40
N GLU A 379 4.33 1.43 16.37
CA GLU A 379 4.53 2.29 17.54
C GLU A 379 3.28 3.09 17.94
N ALA A 380 2.30 3.23 17.03
CA ALA A 380 1.11 4.04 17.25
C ALA A 380 0.30 3.54 18.45
N ASP A 381 -0.06 4.50 19.31
CA ASP A 381 -0.85 4.31 20.53
C ASP A 381 -2.23 5.00 20.49
N THR A 382 -2.40 5.97 19.58
CA THR A 382 -3.62 6.75 19.40
C THR A 382 -4.12 6.63 17.95
N ILE A 383 -5.41 6.39 17.79
CA ILE A 383 -6.08 6.35 16.49
C ILE A 383 -7.27 7.30 16.48
N VAL A 384 -7.36 8.10 15.43
CA VAL A 384 -8.43 9.08 15.20
C VAL A 384 -9.20 8.66 13.97
N PHE A 385 -10.49 8.44 14.12
CA PHE A 385 -11.40 8.13 13.04
C PHE A 385 -12.23 9.36 12.69
N ASP A 386 -12.29 9.73 11.42
CA ASP A 386 -13.45 10.46 10.94
C ASP A 386 -14.70 9.57 11.02
N LYS A 387 -15.88 10.15 11.21
CA LYS A 387 -17.12 9.38 11.24
C LYS A 387 -17.56 8.99 9.84
N THR A 388 -17.77 10.00 8.99
CA THR A 388 -18.44 9.86 7.69
C THR A 388 -17.53 9.18 6.67
N GLY A 389 -18.04 8.12 6.00
CA GLY A 389 -17.26 7.38 5.01
C GLY A 389 -16.16 6.47 5.61
N THR A 390 -15.91 6.59 6.92
CA THR A 390 -14.92 5.77 7.64
C THR A 390 -15.61 4.76 8.56
N LEU A 391 -16.22 5.23 9.66
CA LEU A 391 -17.03 4.38 10.55
C LEU A 391 -18.42 4.09 9.98
N THR A 392 -18.86 4.89 9.02
CA THR A 392 -20.11 4.74 8.28
C THR A 392 -19.84 4.36 6.83
N LYS A 393 -20.88 3.97 6.10
CA LYS A 393 -20.78 3.58 4.68
C LYS A 393 -20.81 4.75 3.69
N ALA A 394 -20.94 6.01 4.17
CA ALA A 394 -21.18 7.20 3.36
C ALA A 394 -22.38 7.04 2.39
N GLN A 395 -23.37 6.27 2.79
CA GLN A 395 -24.61 6.04 2.04
C GLN A 395 -25.81 6.46 2.89
N PRO A 396 -25.96 7.77 3.14
CA PRO A 396 -27.08 8.25 3.95
C PRO A 396 -28.41 7.85 3.32
N THR A 397 -29.34 7.46 4.18
CA THR A 397 -30.70 7.05 3.80
C THR A 397 -31.71 7.82 4.64
N VAL A 398 -32.84 8.16 4.01
CA VAL A 398 -33.96 8.77 4.75
C VAL A 398 -34.68 7.68 5.50
N VAL A 399 -34.70 7.81 6.83
CA VAL A 399 -35.37 6.85 7.73
C VAL A 399 -36.81 7.26 7.98
N ASP A 400 -37.05 8.56 8.22
CA ASP A 400 -38.41 9.08 8.50
C ASP A 400 -38.51 10.53 8.01
N VAL A 401 -39.75 10.95 7.76
CA VAL A 401 -40.14 12.33 7.45
C VAL A 401 -41.21 12.74 8.43
N VAL A 402 -40.83 13.57 9.41
CA VAL A 402 -41.72 14.01 10.48
C VAL A 402 -42.41 15.32 10.07
N PRO A 403 -43.74 15.34 9.78
CA PRO A 403 -44.45 16.53 9.35
C PRO A 403 -44.76 17.46 10.54
N PHE A 404 -44.66 18.75 10.33
CA PHE A 404 -45.06 19.83 11.25
C PHE A 404 -46.17 20.74 10.63
N CYS A 405 -46.78 20.31 9.59
CA CYS A 405 -47.91 20.97 8.91
C CYS A 405 -48.94 19.92 8.43
N ASP A 406 -50.02 20.36 7.78
CA ASP A 406 -51.12 19.47 7.30
C ASP A 406 -50.75 18.64 6.07
N LYS A 407 -49.53 18.75 5.53
CA LYS A 407 -49.04 17.94 4.40
C LYS A 407 -48.62 16.56 4.84
N THR A 408 -48.77 15.58 3.96
CA THR A 408 -48.30 14.21 4.21
C THR A 408 -46.76 14.09 4.14
N PRO A 409 -46.16 13.11 4.83
CA PRO A 409 -44.71 12.83 4.72
C PRO A 409 -44.22 12.68 3.28
N ASP A 410 -45.02 12.02 2.41
CA ASP A 410 -44.65 11.79 1.00
C ASP A 410 -44.71 13.08 0.16
N GLU A 411 -45.65 14.00 0.45
CA GLU A 411 -45.68 15.32 -0.19
C GLU A 411 -44.50 16.17 0.21
N LEU A 412 -44.08 16.12 1.49
CA LEU A 412 -42.94 16.83 2.00
C LEU A 412 -41.62 16.27 1.47
N LEU A 413 -41.50 14.93 1.42
CA LEU A 413 -40.36 14.26 0.81
C LEU A 413 -40.21 14.62 -0.69
N ARG A 414 -41.32 14.68 -1.43
CA ARG A 414 -41.34 15.09 -2.82
C ARG A 414 -40.85 16.54 -3.01
N ILE A 415 -41.26 17.45 -2.11
CA ILE A 415 -40.81 18.84 -2.11
C ILE A 415 -39.32 18.90 -1.86
N GLY A 416 -38.86 18.18 -0.84
CA GLY A 416 -37.42 18.08 -0.51
C GLY A 416 -36.59 17.54 -1.67
N ALA A 417 -37.01 16.46 -2.27
CA ALA A 417 -36.33 15.84 -3.41
C ALA A 417 -36.23 16.78 -4.63
N CYS A 418 -37.32 17.50 -4.93
CA CYS A 418 -37.34 18.47 -6.01
C CYS A 418 -36.34 19.60 -5.85
N LEU A 419 -36.08 20.07 -4.61
CA LEU A 419 -35.09 21.10 -4.33
C LEU A 419 -33.66 20.56 -4.29
N GLU A 420 -33.47 19.35 -3.78
CA GLU A 420 -32.16 18.73 -3.58
C GLU A 420 -31.61 18.06 -4.85
N GLU A 421 -32.43 17.80 -5.88
CA GLU A 421 -32.02 17.11 -7.11
C GLU A 421 -30.84 17.79 -7.84
N HIS A 422 -30.75 19.10 -7.74
CA HIS A 422 -29.71 19.88 -8.41
C HIS A 422 -28.36 19.93 -7.65
N PHE A 423 -28.29 19.31 -6.47
CA PHE A 423 -27.11 19.41 -5.62
C PHE A 423 -26.50 18.02 -5.35
N PRO A 424 -25.25 17.81 -5.77
CA PRO A 424 -24.62 16.47 -5.75
C PRO A 424 -24.00 16.08 -4.40
N HIS A 425 -24.51 16.56 -3.25
CA HIS A 425 -24.00 16.11 -1.96
C HIS A 425 -24.77 14.89 -1.42
N SER A 426 -24.16 14.15 -0.50
CA SER A 426 -24.63 12.84 -0.04
C SER A 426 -26.04 12.87 0.59
N MET A 427 -26.36 13.89 1.39
CA MET A 427 -27.69 14.05 2.00
C MET A 427 -28.76 14.37 0.96
N ALA A 428 -28.45 15.20 -0.03
CA ALA A 428 -29.35 15.49 -1.14
C ALA A 428 -29.71 14.22 -1.92
N LYS A 429 -28.68 13.41 -2.25
CA LYS A 429 -28.88 12.11 -2.90
C LYS A 429 -29.77 11.17 -2.08
N ALA A 430 -29.62 11.17 -0.75
CA ALA A 430 -30.48 10.36 0.12
C ALA A 430 -31.96 10.74 0.01
N VAL A 431 -32.26 12.04 -0.01
CA VAL A 431 -33.63 12.56 -0.12
C VAL A 431 -34.22 12.22 -1.51
N VAL A 432 -33.44 12.45 -2.58
CA VAL A 432 -33.82 12.12 -3.95
C VAL A 432 -34.07 10.62 -4.14
N ASN A 433 -33.14 9.78 -3.68
CA ASN A 433 -33.28 8.32 -3.76
C ASN A 433 -34.52 7.81 -3.01
N ALA A 434 -34.77 8.32 -1.80
CA ALA A 434 -35.94 7.94 -1.01
C ALA A 434 -37.26 8.31 -1.71
N ALA A 435 -37.30 9.45 -2.40
CA ALA A 435 -38.43 9.83 -3.19
C ALA A 435 -38.62 8.92 -4.42
N GLN A 436 -37.53 8.56 -5.10
CA GLN A 436 -37.52 7.65 -6.25
C GLN A 436 -38.00 6.23 -5.87
N GLU A 437 -37.50 5.68 -4.76
CA GLU A 437 -37.86 4.36 -4.25
C GLU A 437 -39.37 4.27 -3.93
N LYS A 438 -39.95 5.38 -3.45
CA LYS A 438 -41.40 5.49 -3.21
C LYS A 438 -42.21 5.80 -4.48
N GLY A 439 -41.55 5.95 -5.64
CA GLY A 439 -42.20 6.29 -6.90
C GLY A 439 -42.84 7.68 -6.93
N LEU A 440 -42.32 8.61 -6.11
CA LEU A 440 -42.77 9.99 -6.03
C LEU A 440 -42.20 10.78 -7.21
N ILE A 441 -42.84 10.67 -8.38
CA ILE A 441 -42.49 11.43 -9.58
C ILE A 441 -42.81 12.90 -9.32
N HIS A 442 -41.89 13.81 -9.63
CA HIS A 442 -42.13 15.24 -9.61
C HIS A 442 -41.82 15.84 -10.99
N GLU A 443 -42.68 16.81 -11.39
CA GLU A 443 -42.32 17.77 -12.42
C GLU A 443 -41.59 18.91 -11.73
N GLU A 444 -40.68 19.63 -12.42
CA GLU A 444 -40.01 20.80 -11.86
C GLU A 444 -41.00 21.90 -11.53
N PHE A 445 -41.31 22.09 -10.23
CA PHE A 445 -42.29 23.07 -9.76
C PHE A 445 -41.63 24.31 -9.13
N HIS A 446 -40.29 24.39 -9.10
CA HIS A 446 -39.60 25.45 -8.42
C HIS A 446 -39.12 26.56 -9.39
N SER A 447 -38.97 27.76 -8.85
CA SER A 447 -38.24 28.84 -9.51
C SER A 447 -36.71 28.58 -9.36
N LYS A 448 -35.88 29.54 -9.78
CA LYS A 448 -34.44 29.46 -9.61
C LYS A 448 -34.07 29.10 -8.15
N VAL A 449 -33.34 28.01 -7.97
CA VAL A 449 -32.85 27.55 -6.67
C VAL A 449 -31.61 28.37 -6.31
N GLU A 450 -31.60 28.96 -5.11
CA GLU A 450 -30.43 29.64 -4.55
C GLU A 450 -29.76 28.71 -3.53
N TYR A 451 -28.53 28.33 -3.82
CA TYR A 451 -27.70 27.53 -2.92
C TYR A 451 -26.82 28.43 -2.06
N ILE A 452 -26.93 28.28 -0.76
CA ILE A 452 -26.09 28.99 0.21
C ILE A 452 -25.06 27.97 0.73
N VAL A 453 -23.81 28.15 0.30
CA VAL A 453 -22.70 27.23 0.58
C VAL A 453 -22.62 26.92 2.07
N ALA A 454 -22.56 25.63 2.41
CA ALA A 454 -22.48 25.05 3.75
C ALA A 454 -23.72 25.30 4.68
N HIS A 455 -24.80 25.91 4.20
CA HIS A 455 -25.95 26.26 5.02
C HIS A 455 -27.23 25.55 4.57
N GLY A 456 -27.62 25.66 3.30
CA GLY A 456 -28.85 25.07 2.81
C GLY A 456 -29.31 25.62 1.46
N ILE A 457 -30.58 25.39 1.16
CA ILE A 457 -31.20 25.71 -0.10
C ILE A 457 -32.44 26.59 0.15
N SER A 458 -32.60 27.64 -0.64
CA SER A 458 -33.78 28.49 -0.67
C SER A 458 -34.37 28.56 -2.07
N SER A 459 -35.67 28.38 -2.21
CA SER A 459 -36.38 28.51 -3.49
C SER A 459 -37.85 28.88 -3.28
N LYS A 460 -38.59 29.11 -4.36
CA LYS A 460 -40.03 29.29 -4.34
C LYS A 460 -40.75 28.17 -5.08
N ILE A 461 -41.69 27.51 -4.40
CA ILE A 461 -42.56 26.49 -4.97
C ILE A 461 -44.00 27.00 -4.88
N ASN A 462 -44.69 27.10 -6.01
CA ASN A 462 -46.05 27.67 -6.09
C ASN A 462 -46.17 29.06 -5.37
N ASP A 463 -45.21 29.94 -5.63
CA ASP A 463 -45.04 31.27 -5.01
C ASP A 463 -44.84 31.29 -3.50
N GLN A 464 -44.68 30.13 -2.82
CA GLN A 464 -44.31 30.03 -1.42
C GLN A 464 -42.78 29.86 -1.27
N LYS A 465 -42.19 30.62 -0.36
CA LYS A 465 -40.76 30.45 -0.01
C LYS A 465 -40.57 29.13 0.74
N VAL A 466 -39.72 28.27 0.21
CA VAL A 466 -39.29 27.01 0.84
C VAL A 466 -37.79 27.03 1.09
N VAL A 467 -37.39 26.71 2.31
CA VAL A 467 -36.01 26.58 2.68
C VAL A 467 -35.76 25.19 3.24
N VAL A 468 -34.61 24.59 2.87
CA VAL A 468 -34.19 23.26 3.32
C VAL A 468 -32.73 23.35 3.73
N GLY A 469 -32.39 22.87 4.92
CA GLY A 469 -31.00 22.96 5.40
C GLY A 469 -30.79 22.55 6.85
N SER A 470 -29.64 22.97 7.38
CA SER A 470 -29.25 22.73 8.77
C SER A 470 -30.16 23.47 9.77
N TYR A 471 -30.05 23.13 11.05
CA TYR A 471 -30.75 23.87 12.14
C TYR A 471 -30.41 25.36 12.11
N HIS A 472 -29.11 25.68 12.04
CA HIS A 472 -28.62 27.06 11.99
C HIS A 472 -29.25 27.83 10.82
N PHE A 473 -29.21 27.25 9.61
CA PHE A 473 -29.77 27.89 8.43
C PHE A 473 -31.27 28.17 8.56
N VAL A 474 -32.07 27.17 8.97
CA VAL A 474 -33.52 27.32 8.98
C VAL A 474 -34.00 28.18 10.15
N PHE A 475 -33.41 28.09 11.34
CA PHE A 475 -33.91 28.78 12.55
C PHE A 475 -33.14 30.03 12.89
N GLU A 476 -31.87 30.17 12.57
CA GLU A 476 -31.06 31.32 12.91
C GLU A 476 -30.92 32.30 11.74
N ASP A 477 -30.57 31.80 10.54
CA ASP A 477 -30.39 32.67 9.34
C ASP A 477 -31.75 33.07 8.71
N GLU A 478 -32.68 32.12 8.59
CA GLU A 478 -33.98 32.32 7.96
C GLU A 478 -35.10 32.60 8.99
N GLU A 479 -34.77 32.68 10.29
CA GLU A 479 -35.67 33.03 11.39
C GLU A 479 -36.99 32.25 11.40
N SER A 480 -37.02 31.02 10.92
CA SER A 480 -38.21 30.17 10.85
C SER A 480 -38.68 29.75 12.26
N GLN A 481 -39.99 29.57 12.44
CA GLN A 481 -40.58 29.26 13.74
C GLN A 481 -41.20 27.85 13.74
N ILE A 482 -41.14 27.21 14.92
CA ILE A 482 -41.88 25.97 15.16
C ILE A 482 -43.36 26.33 15.31
N PRO A 483 -44.29 25.61 14.61
CA PRO A 483 -45.71 25.86 14.75
C PRO A 483 -46.20 25.71 16.21
N GLU A 484 -47.10 26.58 16.65
CA GLU A 484 -47.66 26.56 18.00
C GLU A 484 -48.26 25.18 18.35
N GLY A 485 -47.85 24.67 19.54
CA GLY A 485 -48.31 23.36 20.05
C GLY A 485 -47.54 22.15 19.47
N MET A 486 -46.47 22.38 18.69
CA MET A 486 -45.64 21.29 18.15
C MET A 486 -44.23 21.25 18.77
N GLU A 487 -43.97 22.02 19.80
CA GLU A 487 -42.68 22.11 20.50
C GLU A 487 -42.30 20.77 21.15
N GLU A 488 -43.28 20.08 21.76
CA GLU A 488 -43.08 18.75 22.37
C GLU A 488 -42.68 17.71 21.32
N LYS A 489 -43.37 17.67 20.17
CA LYS A 489 -43.04 16.82 19.04
C LYS A 489 -41.64 17.09 18.47
N PHE A 490 -41.18 18.34 18.46
CA PHE A 490 -39.88 18.74 18.03
C PHE A 490 -38.79 18.25 18.98
N GLN A 491 -39.04 18.29 20.29
CA GLN A 491 -38.12 17.78 21.32
C GLN A 491 -38.00 16.24 21.32
N GLU A 492 -39.07 15.55 20.90
CA GLU A 492 -39.12 14.08 20.82
C GLU A 492 -38.48 13.52 19.55
N LEU A 493 -37.93 14.36 18.65
CA LEU A 493 -37.21 13.88 17.45
C LEU A 493 -36.07 12.93 17.81
N PRO A 494 -35.91 11.80 17.11
CA PRO A 494 -34.86 10.81 17.39
C PRO A 494 -33.47 11.44 17.32
N SER A 495 -32.70 11.26 18.40
CA SER A 495 -31.38 11.89 18.54
C SER A 495 -30.26 11.19 17.78
N GLU A 496 -30.53 9.98 17.29
CA GLU A 496 -29.58 9.15 16.58
C GLU A 496 -29.46 9.52 15.10
N TYR A 497 -30.40 10.28 14.55
CA TYR A 497 -30.40 10.67 13.13
C TYR A 497 -29.89 12.09 12.93
N SER A 498 -29.31 12.33 11.77
CA SER A 498 -29.07 13.69 11.27
C SER A 498 -30.39 14.27 10.78
N HIS A 499 -30.65 15.53 11.13
CA HIS A 499 -31.90 16.20 10.77
C HIS A 499 -31.68 17.22 9.67
N LEU A 500 -32.44 17.10 8.59
CA LEU A 500 -32.57 18.11 7.56
C LEU A 500 -33.92 18.81 7.74
N TYR A 501 -33.87 20.10 8.05
CA TYR A 501 -35.05 20.89 8.35
C TYR A 501 -35.61 21.53 7.09
N MET A 502 -36.94 21.51 6.96
CA MET A 502 -37.67 22.18 5.86
C MET A 502 -38.65 23.16 6.46
N ALA A 503 -38.61 24.42 6.03
CA ALA A 503 -39.61 25.42 6.38
C ALA A 503 -40.30 25.97 5.14
N ILE A 504 -41.59 26.28 5.27
CA ILE A 504 -42.40 26.91 4.24
C ILE A 504 -42.99 28.19 4.82
N GLU A 505 -42.80 29.32 4.13
CA GLU A 505 -43.26 30.65 4.55
C GLU A 505 -42.84 30.96 6.02
N GLY A 506 -41.58 30.63 6.39
CA GLY A 506 -41.03 30.92 7.73
C GLY A 506 -41.58 30.04 8.87
N LYS A 507 -42.26 28.94 8.55
CA LYS A 507 -42.72 27.95 9.55
C LYS A 507 -42.15 26.56 9.22
N LEU A 508 -41.66 25.88 10.27
CA LEU A 508 -41.19 24.50 10.12
C LEU A 508 -42.31 23.63 9.54
N ALA A 509 -42.06 23.01 8.41
CA ALA A 509 -43.01 22.14 7.71
C ALA A 509 -42.67 20.65 7.86
N ALA A 510 -41.39 20.30 7.86
CA ALA A 510 -40.92 18.93 8.05
C ALA A 510 -39.51 18.86 8.66
N VAL A 511 -39.22 17.73 9.31
CA VAL A 511 -37.88 17.30 9.63
C VAL A 511 -37.65 15.96 8.95
N ILE A 512 -36.70 15.91 8.03
CA ILE A 512 -36.29 14.69 7.34
C ILE A 512 -35.17 14.08 8.17
N CYS A 513 -35.43 12.89 8.73
CA CYS A 513 -34.47 12.15 9.54
C CYS A 513 -33.60 11.28 8.61
N ILE A 514 -32.31 11.51 8.61
CA ILE A 514 -31.35 10.84 7.74
C ILE A 514 -30.38 10.06 8.62
N GLU A 515 -30.22 8.76 8.33
CA GLU A 515 -29.22 7.91 8.94
C GLU A 515 -28.09 7.65 7.94
N ASP A 516 -26.85 7.85 8.36
CA ASP A 516 -25.70 7.31 7.68
C ASP A 516 -25.30 6.02 8.41
N PRO A 517 -25.60 4.82 7.82
CA PRO A 517 -25.53 3.57 8.54
C PRO A 517 -24.09 3.26 8.95
N LEU A 518 -23.90 2.98 10.26
CA LEU A 518 -22.63 2.49 10.78
C LEU A 518 -22.26 1.17 10.13
N ARG A 519 -20.98 0.98 9.86
CA ARG A 519 -20.44 -0.32 9.46
C ARG A 519 -20.66 -1.33 10.60
N GLU A 520 -21.21 -2.50 10.28
CA GLU A 520 -21.54 -3.52 11.27
C GLU A 520 -20.29 -4.03 12.01
N GLU A 521 -19.16 -4.05 11.32
CA GLU A 521 -17.87 -4.49 11.83
C GLU A 521 -17.16 -3.46 12.74
N ALA A 522 -17.54 -2.17 12.71
CA ALA A 522 -16.81 -1.08 13.40
C ALA A 522 -16.59 -1.34 14.91
N PRO A 523 -17.57 -1.80 15.72
CA PRO A 523 -17.33 -2.06 17.13
C PRO A 523 -16.30 -3.17 17.38
N GLN A 524 -16.32 -4.23 16.55
CA GLN A 524 -15.38 -5.33 16.69
C GLN A 524 -13.96 -4.92 16.27
N ILE A 525 -13.84 -4.08 15.26
CA ILE A 525 -12.57 -3.54 14.78
C ILE A 525 -11.91 -2.67 15.85
N ILE A 526 -12.65 -1.78 16.50
CA ILE A 526 -12.14 -0.97 17.61
C ILE A 526 -11.63 -1.85 18.76
N LYS A 527 -12.38 -2.89 19.11
CA LYS A 527 -11.93 -3.85 20.12
C LYS A 527 -10.64 -4.57 19.70
N ASN A 528 -10.52 -4.98 18.45
CA ASN A 528 -9.33 -5.66 17.91
C ASN A 528 -8.12 -4.72 17.87
N LEU A 529 -8.30 -3.44 17.51
CA LEU A 529 -7.25 -2.43 17.51
C LEU A 529 -6.72 -2.19 18.94
N LYS A 530 -7.60 -2.11 19.92
CA LYS A 530 -7.21 -2.03 21.33
C LYS A 530 -6.42 -3.26 21.77
N ALA A 531 -6.84 -4.44 21.38
CA ALA A 531 -6.08 -5.70 21.62
C ALA A 531 -4.72 -5.73 20.90
N ALA A 532 -4.60 -5.07 19.74
CA ALA A 532 -3.36 -4.96 18.98
C ALA A 532 -2.39 -3.86 19.50
N GLY A 533 -2.77 -3.11 20.56
CA GLY A 533 -1.89 -2.16 21.24
C GLY A 533 -2.27 -0.68 21.11
N ILE A 534 -3.41 -0.36 20.51
CA ILE A 534 -3.95 1.02 20.51
C ILE A 534 -4.55 1.31 21.90
N SER A 535 -4.07 2.35 22.55
CA SER A 535 -4.49 2.73 23.91
C SER A 535 -5.62 3.77 23.93
N LYS A 536 -5.75 4.57 22.86
CA LYS A 536 -6.74 5.63 22.75
C LYS A 536 -7.37 5.63 21.36
N VAL A 537 -8.69 5.50 21.32
CA VAL A 537 -9.50 5.57 20.10
C VAL A 537 -10.38 6.81 20.16
N VAL A 538 -10.25 7.68 19.17
CA VAL A 538 -10.96 8.95 19.07
C VAL A 538 -11.85 8.95 17.85
N MET A 539 -13.06 9.48 17.95
CA MET A 539 -13.95 9.78 16.84
C MET A 539 -14.12 11.28 16.68
N MET A 540 -14.02 11.78 15.47
CA MET A 540 -14.31 13.16 15.14
C MET A 540 -15.44 13.24 14.11
N THR A 541 -16.34 14.21 14.27
CA THR A 541 -17.48 14.40 13.37
C THR A 541 -17.94 15.85 13.35
N GLY A 542 -18.46 16.31 12.21
CA GLY A 542 -19.18 17.58 12.09
C GLY A 542 -20.62 17.53 12.65
N ASP A 543 -21.10 16.35 13.08
CA ASP A 543 -22.46 16.21 13.62
C ASP A 543 -22.61 16.89 14.98
N SER A 544 -23.89 17.09 15.38
CA SER A 544 -24.23 17.59 16.71
C SER A 544 -23.73 16.67 17.84
N ASP A 545 -23.47 17.24 19.02
CA ASP A 545 -23.01 16.49 20.19
C ASP A 545 -23.94 15.32 20.55
N ARG A 546 -25.25 15.50 20.37
CA ARG A 546 -26.25 14.49 20.67
C ARG A 546 -26.08 13.24 19.79
N THR A 547 -25.90 13.42 18.48
CA THR A 547 -25.68 12.34 17.50
C THR A 547 -24.30 11.69 17.71
N ALA A 548 -23.25 12.51 17.87
CA ALA A 548 -21.89 12.05 18.08
C ALA A 548 -21.77 11.16 19.33
N LYS A 549 -22.42 11.54 20.42
CA LYS A 549 -22.44 10.77 21.68
C LYS A 549 -23.12 9.41 21.53
N ALA A 550 -24.25 9.35 20.82
CA ALA A 550 -24.97 8.11 20.58
C ALA A 550 -24.12 7.12 19.77
N ILE A 551 -23.48 7.60 18.71
CA ILE A 551 -22.59 6.80 17.84
C ILE A 551 -21.35 6.36 18.61
N ALA A 552 -20.68 7.26 19.31
CA ALA A 552 -19.47 6.96 20.10
C ALA A 552 -19.70 5.82 21.11
N LYS A 553 -20.86 5.84 21.78
CA LYS A 553 -21.26 4.76 22.70
C LYS A 553 -21.51 3.44 21.99
N ARG A 554 -22.14 3.47 20.80
CA ARG A 554 -22.47 2.28 20.00
C ARG A 554 -21.20 1.61 19.45
N VAL A 555 -20.24 2.42 18.99
CA VAL A 555 -18.99 1.95 18.39
C VAL A 555 -17.93 1.59 19.44
N GLY A 556 -17.96 2.23 20.62
CA GLY A 556 -17.06 1.92 21.73
C GLY A 556 -15.72 2.67 21.67
N VAL A 557 -15.70 3.88 21.13
CA VAL A 557 -14.55 4.78 21.16
C VAL A 557 -14.34 5.36 22.57
N ASP A 558 -13.12 5.79 22.89
CA ASP A 558 -12.77 6.32 24.21
C ASP A 558 -13.13 7.79 24.36
N VAL A 559 -12.98 8.55 23.27
CA VAL A 559 -13.26 9.99 23.21
C VAL A 559 -13.94 10.32 21.89
N TYR A 560 -14.85 11.28 21.90
CA TYR A 560 -15.43 11.84 20.69
C TYR A 560 -15.40 13.37 20.72
N TYR A 561 -15.37 13.96 19.53
CA TYR A 561 -15.50 15.39 19.29
C TYR A 561 -16.59 15.63 18.25
N SER A 562 -17.55 16.49 18.57
CA SER A 562 -18.68 16.89 17.72
C SER A 562 -18.45 18.29 17.15
N GLU A 563 -19.17 18.64 16.09
CA GLU A 563 -19.15 19.96 15.45
C GLU A 563 -17.73 20.42 15.06
N VAL A 564 -16.87 19.45 14.65
CA VAL A 564 -15.46 19.67 14.36
C VAL A 564 -15.28 20.13 12.92
N LEU A 565 -14.58 21.23 12.73
CA LEU A 565 -14.15 21.70 11.42
C LEU A 565 -12.88 20.96 10.94
N PRO A 566 -12.59 20.94 9.63
CA PRO A 566 -11.38 20.28 9.09
C PRO A 566 -10.08 20.74 9.74
N GLU A 567 -9.95 22.04 10.04
CA GLU A 567 -8.78 22.64 10.70
C GLU A 567 -8.63 22.16 12.15
N ASP A 568 -9.72 21.94 12.85
CA ASP A 568 -9.71 21.46 14.25
C ASP A 568 -9.20 20.03 14.33
N LYS A 569 -9.49 19.20 13.32
CA LYS A 569 -8.96 17.83 13.23
C LYS A 569 -7.43 17.82 13.15
N ALA A 570 -6.85 18.68 12.31
CA ALA A 570 -5.40 18.80 12.18
C ALA A 570 -4.77 19.33 13.49
N ASN A 571 -5.37 20.38 14.10
CA ASN A 571 -4.90 20.95 15.36
C ASN A 571 -4.90 19.91 16.49
N PHE A 572 -5.93 19.07 16.56
CA PHE A 572 -5.98 17.99 17.54
C PHE A 572 -4.86 16.97 17.36
N VAL A 573 -4.63 16.55 16.12
CA VAL A 573 -3.54 15.62 15.78
C VAL A 573 -2.19 16.20 16.21
N GLU A 574 -1.93 17.47 15.93
CA GLU A 574 -0.70 18.15 16.32
C GLU A 574 -0.55 18.24 17.86
N GLN A 575 -1.63 18.51 18.59
CA GLN A 575 -1.63 18.52 20.06
C GLN A 575 -1.30 17.15 20.65
N GLU A 576 -1.88 16.07 20.13
CA GLU A 576 -1.56 14.71 20.58
C GLU A 576 -0.09 14.35 20.29
N LYS A 577 0.44 14.74 19.12
CA LYS A 577 1.86 14.56 18.79
C LYS A 577 2.78 15.37 19.69
N ALA A 578 2.41 16.62 20.01
CA ALA A 578 3.14 17.46 20.95
C ALA A 578 3.15 16.87 22.37
N ALA A 579 2.11 16.12 22.74
CA ALA A 579 2.06 15.36 23.99
C ALA A 579 2.91 14.07 23.96
N GLY A 580 3.63 13.79 22.85
CA GLY A 580 4.52 12.65 22.69
C GLY A 580 3.83 11.37 22.24
N ARG A 581 2.60 11.42 21.77
CA ARG A 581 1.86 10.28 21.26
C ARG A 581 2.13 10.06 19.78
N LYS A 582 1.98 8.82 19.34
CA LYS A 582 2.03 8.42 17.93
C LYS A 582 0.61 8.24 17.39
N VAL A 583 0.23 9.11 16.45
CA VAL A 583 -1.14 9.28 15.99
C VAL A 583 -1.35 8.71 14.59
N ILE A 584 -2.37 7.84 14.46
CA ILE A 584 -2.95 7.42 13.18
C ILE A 584 -4.20 8.27 12.96
N MET A 585 -4.33 8.89 11.78
CA MET A 585 -5.56 9.54 11.33
C MET A 585 -6.15 8.73 10.17
N ILE A 586 -7.45 8.46 10.25
CA ILE A 586 -8.20 7.73 9.20
C ILE A 586 -9.35 8.59 8.72
N GLY A 587 -9.42 8.80 7.42
CA GLY A 587 -10.47 9.57 6.77
C GLY A 587 -10.72 9.11 5.34
N ASP A 588 -11.82 9.58 4.76
CA ASP A 588 -12.25 9.22 3.40
C ASP A 588 -12.11 10.35 2.39
N GLY A 589 -11.96 11.58 2.82
CA GLY A 589 -12.22 12.73 2.01
C GLY A 589 -11.16 13.83 1.95
N ILE A 590 -11.44 14.78 1.09
CA ILE A 590 -10.66 16.01 0.88
C ILE A 590 -10.59 16.82 2.18
N ASN A 591 -11.69 16.82 2.95
CA ASN A 591 -11.80 17.54 4.22
C ASN A 591 -10.84 17.07 5.31
N ASP A 592 -10.38 15.81 5.22
CA ASP A 592 -9.45 15.22 6.18
C ASP A 592 -7.99 15.38 5.78
N SER A 593 -7.71 15.87 4.56
CA SER A 593 -6.36 16.00 4.02
C SER A 593 -5.37 16.72 4.95
N PRO A 594 -5.73 17.84 5.62
CA PRO A 594 -4.84 18.49 6.57
C PRO A 594 -4.52 17.61 7.79
N ALA A 595 -5.50 16.89 8.31
CA ALA A 595 -5.34 16.00 9.46
C ALA A 595 -4.56 14.72 9.09
N LEU A 596 -4.81 14.15 7.90
CA LEU A 596 -4.05 13.01 7.36
C LEU A 596 -2.57 13.37 7.22
N SER A 597 -2.26 14.55 6.69
CA SER A 597 -0.89 15.04 6.52
C SER A 597 -0.20 15.38 7.86
N ALA A 598 -0.94 15.86 8.86
CA ALA A 598 -0.41 16.22 10.17
C ALA A 598 -0.09 14.97 11.03
N ALA A 599 -0.73 13.84 10.81
CA ALA A 599 -0.55 12.61 11.57
C ALA A 599 0.86 11.98 11.40
N ASP A 600 1.22 11.04 12.28
CA ASP A 600 2.39 10.18 12.05
C ASP A 600 2.11 9.19 10.92
N ILE A 601 0.83 8.82 10.75
CA ILE A 601 0.33 8.03 9.62
C ILE A 601 -1.06 8.54 9.25
N GLY A 602 -1.20 9.00 8.02
CA GLY A 602 -2.48 9.26 7.39
C GLY A 602 -2.95 8.04 6.60
N ILE A 603 -4.15 7.53 6.90
CA ILE A 603 -4.77 6.39 6.19
C ILE A 603 -6.00 6.89 5.45
N ALA A 604 -6.01 6.76 4.12
CA ALA A 604 -7.17 7.05 3.29
C ALA A 604 -7.93 5.79 2.92
N ILE A 605 -9.26 5.83 3.02
CA ILE A 605 -10.14 4.76 2.57
C ILE A 605 -10.44 4.93 1.08
N SER A 606 -10.34 3.85 0.32
CA SER A 606 -10.26 3.84 -1.15
C SER A 606 -11.50 4.34 -1.90
N ASP A 607 -12.68 4.33 -1.27
CA ASP A 607 -13.90 4.87 -1.88
C ASP A 607 -14.00 6.40 -1.77
N GLY A 608 -13.05 7.01 -1.04
CA GLY A 608 -12.88 8.45 -0.95
C GLY A 608 -12.22 9.05 -2.19
N ALA A 609 -12.09 10.38 -2.19
CA ALA A 609 -11.49 11.14 -3.27
C ALA A 609 -10.04 10.70 -3.54
N GLU A 610 -9.65 10.63 -4.82
CA GLU A 610 -8.29 10.27 -5.22
C GLU A 610 -7.23 11.22 -4.64
N ILE A 611 -7.60 12.45 -4.32
CA ILE A 611 -6.75 13.42 -3.59
C ILE A 611 -6.35 12.88 -2.20
N ALA A 612 -7.28 12.28 -1.45
CA ALA A 612 -6.96 11.72 -0.15
C ALA A 612 -5.95 10.57 -0.26
N ARG A 613 -6.04 9.78 -1.33
CA ARG A 613 -5.07 8.71 -1.63
C ARG A 613 -3.67 9.26 -1.94
N GLU A 614 -3.59 10.38 -2.66
CA GLU A 614 -2.31 10.99 -3.01
C GLU A 614 -1.60 11.55 -1.77
N ILE A 615 -2.33 12.15 -0.85
CA ILE A 615 -1.80 12.76 0.37
C ILE A 615 -1.51 11.72 1.46
N ALA A 616 -2.35 10.69 1.59
CA ALA A 616 -2.22 9.69 2.64
C ALA A 616 -0.95 8.83 2.49
N ASP A 617 -0.40 8.42 3.60
CA ASP A 617 0.78 7.54 3.71
C ASP A 617 0.43 6.07 3.44
N VAL A 618 -0.82 5.72 3.71
CA VAL A 618 -1.42 4.40 3.52
C VAL A 618 -2.78 4.55 2.86
N THR A 619 -3.07 3.72 1.87
CA THR A 619 -4.40 3.62 1.27
C THR A 619 -4.94 2.22 1.42
N MET A 620 -6.23 2.09 1.69
CA MET A 620 -6.91 0.81 1.87
C MET A 620 -8.23 0.78 1.11
N SER A 621 -8.75 -0.43 0.85
CA SER A 621 -10.05 -0.62 0.22
C SER A 621 -11.18 -0.07 1.11
N GLY A 622 -12.21 0.50 0.50
CA GLY A 622 -13.39 0.98 1.24
C GLY A 622 -14.31 -0.12 1.74
N ASP A 623 -14.13 -1.35 1.24
CA ASP A 623 -15.09 -2.44 1.47
C ASP A 623 -14.95 -3.09 2.85
N ASP A 624 -13.74 -3.13 3.42
CA ASP A 624 -13.47 -3.82 4.69
C ASP A 624 -12.53 -3.04 5.62
N LEU A 625 -13.09 -2.46 6.66
CA LEU A 625 -12.35 -1.73 7.68
C LEU A 625 -11.41 -2.64 8.52
N SER A 626 -11.56 -3.97 8.45
CA SER A 626 -10.70 -4.93 9.16
C SER A 626 -9.26 -4.93 8.64
N GLU A 627 -9.03 -4.40 7.44
CA GLU A 627 -7.71 -4.22 6.85
C GLU A 627 -6.77 -3.38 7.74
N ILE A 628 -7.32 -2.43 8.53
CA ILE A 628 -6.54 -1.64 9.51
C ILE A 628 -5.94 -2.53 10.60
N VAL A 629 -6.73 -3.46 11.11
CA VAL A 629 -6.27 -4.41 12.13
C VAL A 629 -5.18 -5.30 11.55
N THR A 630 -5.39 -5.78 10.34
CA THR A 630 -4.42 -6.59 9.59
C THR A 630 -3.11 -5.83 9.41
N LEU A 631 -3.15 -4.57 8.98
CA LEU A 631 -1.96 -3.71 8.85
C LEU A 631 -1.24 -3.53 10.19
N LYS A 632 -1.96 -3.28 11.28
CA LYS A 632 -1.38 -3.17 12.63
C LYS A 632 -0.69 -4.47 13.05
N MET A 633 -1.28 -5.62 12.75
CA MET A 633 -0.70 -6.94 13.04
C MET A 633 0.56 -7.21 12.20
N ILE A 634 0.53 -6.93 10.90
CA ILE A 634 1.71 -7.02 10.01
C ILE A 634 2.83 -6.15 10.56
N SER A 635 2.56 -4.89 10.89
CA SER A 635 3.53 -3.93 11.43
C SER A 635 4.16 -4.40 12.73
N ASN A 636 3.35 -4.89 13.67
CA ASN A 636 3.82 -5.44 14.94
C ASN A 636 4.71 -6.70 14.73
N LYS A 637 4.33 -7.59 13.82
CA LYS A 637 5.11 -8.81 13.50
C LYS A 637 6.39 -8.45 12.74
N LEU A 638 6.36 -7.44 11.87
CA LEU A 638 7.55 -6.90 11.19
C LEU A 638 8.59 -6.43 12.22
N MET A 639 8.18 -5.60 13.18
CA MET A 639 9.10 -5.12 14.22
C MET A 639 9.70 -6.26 15.04
N LYS A 640 8.90 -7.25 15.41
CA LYS A 640 9.40 -8.48 16.08
C LYS A 640 10.39 -9.25 15.21
N ARG A 641 10.14 -9.38 13.89
CA ARG A 641 11.05 -10.04 12.94
C ARG A 641 12.36 -9.27 12.84
N ILE A 642 12.33 -7.95 12.68
CA ILE A 642 13.51 -7.09 12.61
C ILE A 642 14.40 -7.28 13.87
N HIS A 643 13.81 -7.19 15.07
CA HIS A 643 14.55 -7.39 16.32
C HIS A 643 15.09 -8.82 16.46
N LYS A 644 14.35 -9.83 16.03
CA LYS A 644 14.80 -11.24 16.02
C LYS A 644 15.98 -11.44 15.07
N ASN A 645 15.89 -10.90 13.84
CA ASN A 645 16.96 -10.97 12.85
C ASN A 645 18.21 -10.29 13.37
N TYR A 646 18.11 -9.09 13.92
CA TYR A 646 19.22 -8.38 14.55
C TYR A 646 19.91 -9.23 15.61
N ARG A 647 19.17 -9.77 16.56
CA ARG A 647 19.71 -10.62 17.62
C ARG A 647 20.39 -11.87 17.10
N ASN A 648 19.78 -12.52 16.09
CA ASN A 648 20.33 -13.73 15.47
C ASN A 648 21.64 -13.43 14.72
N ILE A 649 21.67 -12.34 13.93
CA ILE A 649 22.87 -11.91 13.19
C ILE A 649 24.03 -11.62 14.16
N VAL A 650 23.75 -10.81 15.18
CA VAL A 650 24.78 -10.45 16.16
C VAL A 650 25.26 -11.69 16.92
N GLY A 651 24.36 -12.53 17.39
CA GLY A 651 24.72 -13.74 18.14
C GLY A 651 25.52 -14.75 17.31
N PHE A 652 25.07 -15.03 16.09
CA PHE A 652 25.73 -15.99 15.21
C PHE A 652 27.11 -15.51 14.77
N ASN A 653 27.23 -14.25 14.34
CA ASN A 653 28.52 -13.67 13.92
C ASN A 653 29.49 -13.59 15.07
N THR A 654 29.05 -13.23 16.27
CA THR A 654 29.90 -13.26 17.48
C THR A 654 30.42 -14.67 17.75
N ALA A 655 29.56 -15.70 17.64
CA ALA A 655 30.00 -17.09 17.80
C ALA A 655 31.06 -17.49 16.75
N LEU A 656 30.88 -17.13 15.48
CA LEU A 656 31.84 -17.38 14.41
C LEU A 656 33.22 -16.73 14.71
N ILE A 657 33.20 -15.48 15.18
CA ILE A 657 34.41 -14.77 15.57
C ILE A 657 35.18 -15.51 16.71
N ILE A 658 34.44 -15.91 17.76
CA ILE A 658 35.04 -16.66 18.89
C ILE A 658 35.65 -17.97 18.42
N LEU A 659 34.93 -18.74 17.59
CA LEU A 659 35.40 -20.02 17.03
C LEU A 659 36.61 -19.84 16.10
N GLY A 660 36.66 -18.72 15.36
CA GLY A 660 37.80 -18.36 14.53
C GLY A 660 39.05 -17.96 15.34
N VAL A 661 38.85 -17.13 16.36
CA VAL A 661 39.98 -16.68 17.28
C VAL A 661 40.52 -17.88 18.07
N THR A 662 39.68 -18.78 18.52
CA THR A 662 40.16 -20.03 19.19
C THR A 662 40.89 -20.95 18.21
N GLY A 663 40.69 -20.80 16.90
CA GLY A 663 41.34 -21.64 15.87
C GLY A 663 40.57 -22.91 15.54
N ILE A 664 39.33 -23.04 16.04
CA ILE A 664 38.41 -24.15 15.71
C ILE A 664 37.95 -24.04 14.27
N LEU A 665 37.61 -22.82 13.79
CA LEU A 665 37.23 -22.56 12.41
C LEU A 665 38.30 -21.87 11.61
N GLN A 666 38.50 -22.32 10.37
CA GLN A 666 39.34 -21.62 9.40
C GLN A 666 38.63 -20.39 8.81
N PRO A 667 39.36 -19.34 8.39
CA PRO A 667 38.78 -18.11 7.85
C PRO A 667 37.76 -18.36 6.69
N THR A 668 38.10 -19.28 5.76
CA THR A 668 37.27 -19.63 4.64
C THR A 668 35.95 -20.32 5.06
N VAL A 669 35.99 -21.16 6.10
CA VAL A 669 34.82 -21.81 6.68
C VAL A 669 33.94 -20.79 7.40
N SER A 670 34.55 -19.86 8.15
CA SER A 670 33.85 -18.76 8.81
C SER A 670 33.09 -17.88 7.78
N ALA A 671 33.77 -17.51 6.69
CA ALA A 671 33.16 -16.76 5.59
C ALA A 671 32.01 -17.52 4.90
N LEU A 672 32.18 -18.82 4.66
CA LEU A 672 31.12 -19.64 4.08
C LEU A 672 29.88 -19.72 4.98
N LEU A 673 30.08 -19.98 6.28
CA LEU A 673 28.98 -20.03 7.26
C LEU A 673 28.31 -18.68 7.43
N HIS A 674 29.09 -17.58 7.43
CA HIS A 674 28.57 -16.23 7.46
C HIS A 674 27.66 -15.94 6.26
N ASN A 675 28.11 -16.17 5.02
CA ASN A 675 27.33 -15.95 3.81
C ASN A 675 26.09 -16.85 3.76
N THR A 676 26.21 -18.12 4.20
CA THR A 676 25.08 -19.04 4.28
C THR A 676 24.03 -18.54 5.28
N SER A 677 24.45 -18.03 6.44
CA SER A 677 23.53 -17.49 7.44
C SER A 677 22.84 -16.21 6.95
N THR A 678 23.57 -15.34 6.27
CA THR A 678 23.03 -14.12 5.64
C THR A 678 21.95 -14.47 4.62
N LEU A 679 22.25 -15.40 3.71
CA LEU A 679 21.29 -15.89 2.73
C LEU A 679 20.05 -16.50 3.41
N TYR A 680 20.24 -17.36 4.41
CA TYR A 680 19.14 -17.99 5.14
C TYR A 680 18.24 -16.96 5.82
N ILE A 681 18.80 -15.97 6.52
CA ILE A 681 18.04 -14.91 7.19
C ILE A 681 17.31 -14.06 6.16
N SER A 682 17.94 -13.73 5.02
CA SER A 682 17.33 -12.97 3.93
C SER A 682 16.15 -13.70 3.30
N LEU A 683 16.31 -15.00 2.98
CA LEU A 683 15.22 -15.83 2.46
C LEU A 683 14.06 -15.93 3.45
N LYS A 684 14.36 -16.14 4.74
CA LYS A 684 13.35 -16.16 5.79
C LYS A 684 12.66 -14.81 5.98
N SER A 685 13.35 -13.71 5.69
CA SER A 685 12.77 -12.36 5.71
C SER A 685 11.79 -12.10 4.57
N MET A 686 11.81 -12.90 3.50
CA MET A 686 10.85 -12.85 2.39
C MET A 686 9.53 -13.59 2.67
N GLU A 687 9.49 -14.44 3.71
CA GLU A 687 8.27 -15.16 4.10
C GLU A 687 7.22 -14.18 4.63
N ASN A 688 5.94 -14.48 4.43
CA ASN A 688 4.84 -13.68 4.98
C ASN A 688 4.88 -13.67 6.52
N LEU A 689 4.29 -12.63 7.10
CA LEU A 689 4.27 -12.43 8.55
C LEU A 689 3.07 -13.10 9.21
N LEU A 690 1.95 -13.22 8.48
CA LEU A 690 0.67 -13.74 8.97
C LEU A 690 0.37 -15.19 8.57
N GLU A 691 1.16 -15.82 7.71
CA GLU A 691 0.92 -17.15 7.16
C GLU A 691 0.79 -18.29 8.20
N GLU A 692 1.33 -18.15 9.40
CA GLU A 692 1.23 -19.21 10.43
C GLU A 692 -0.21 -19.46 10.93
N GLU A 693 -1.16 -18.54 10.70
CA GLU A 693 -2.57 -18.72 11.07
C GLU A 693 -3.51 -18.96 9.89
N ASN A 694 -3.09 -18.65 8.66
CA ASN A 694 -3.94 -18.69 7.46
C ASN A 694 -3.77 -19.94 6.58
N GLU A 695 -2.68 -20.72 6.68
CA GLU A 695 -2.58 -22.00 5.94
C GLU A 695 -3.71 -22.97 6.29
N ALA A 696 -4.33 -22.83 7.48
CA ALA A 696 -5.51 -23.59 7.88
C ALA A 696 -6.84 -22.97 7.39
N ARG A 697 -6.86 -21.67 7.00
CA ARG A 697 -8.09 -20.98 6.56
C ARG A 697 -8.21 -20.87 5.03
N GLU A 698 -7.11 -20.89 4.28
CA GLU A 698 -7.15 -20.83 2.80
C GLU A 698 -7.43 -22.17 2.12
N CYS A 699 -7.47 -23.26 2.88
CA CYS A 699 -7.78 -24.60 2.36
C CYS A 699 -9.03 -25.23 3.00
N ILE A 700 -9.82 -24.50 3.77
CA ILE A 700 -11.14 -24.91 4.26
C ILE A 700 -12.21 -24.03 3.57
#